data_cac89dffc165e8a9ac267e0566a41023
#
_entry.id   cac89dffc165e8a9ac267e0566a41023
#
_cell.length_a   1.000
_cell.length_b   1.000
_cell.length_c   1.000
_cell.angle_alpha   90.00
_cell.angle_beta   90.00
_cell.angle_gamma   90.00
#
_symmetry.space_group_name_H-M   'P 1'
#
loop_
_entity.id
_entity.type
_entity.pdbx_description
1 polymer ?
#
loop_
_entity_poly.entity_id
_entity_poly.type
_entity_poly.pdbx_seq_one_letter_code
_entity_poly.pdbx_strand_id
1 'polypeptide(L)'
;MKKRLVNILAAAAALAVIIIAVLLCGCAQKDGYEKCAEDFFNALQAKDYDAIYDMMTPSSQSSISREKLKEYYDKVYSALEVTGIEASEFERVNQDRDAVFNYSLKLTSQSCGELSFDSSVTVRALLGFYLVEWTPGNVVPGMDYYDTVQVRTLRGIRGEIFDSSGAVLVKNAYAVTVYFNLNKTADFAASAQALAGILELDADALAQSMTKAAAGGNDTVVAAVYVPGALEAEKEERALAVDGVRVDRSSITPIRQAVYGSAAAHLIGYSTPVTKEDRSNEKYAGLSEGTRVGRIGAEYIYDDILRGTDGVEIVLRSADGSRRTVLYRKEATAGQDVVLTIDIGLQLEAESLMQEKYSQNKSTGAVIVNDPKSGRIKAMASYPTFDLNLYAAPAAAKGAADLIKNEALPLLNRATQGLYPPGSVYKTVSAIAGLETGTVRVDTAFPYEDEIVKVTDKTDGWRPKGSQWSHMIIREHMKSSASYGKLDMKRALVFSDNIYFGWMGMKVGAKDMIAWSERLGIGEQIPFELSVKKSQISNDPENAKLYKNDKFLADTAVGHGELLITPLQLSAIFSLYGNSGSIMQPYCVESICTTDELGRHTAVSVTKEQAYKEQVCSNATVEKISACLEKVTVDGTAKAANVKGMTLVAKTGTAQKNDTEEIGWMAGYIREGGEHYSLLVCVDGPKNGTGAIKTSVAKGLFTYLKDEAQS
;
A
#
# COMPACT_ATOMS: atom_id res chain seq x y z
N MET A 1 -72.63 -74.72 18.18
CA MET A 1 -71.14 -74.67 18.09
C MET A 1 -70.60 -73.55 17.15
N LYS A 2 -71.16 -73.31 16.00
CA LYS A 2 -70.62 -72.26 15.01
C LYS A 2 -70.60 -70.82 15.59
N LYS A 3 -71.58 -70.35 16.35
CA LYS A 3 -71.58 -68.99 16.96
C LYS A 3 -70.47 -68.76 18.01
N ARG A 4 -70.11 -69.79 18.81
CA ARG A 4 -69.02 -69.67 19.79
C ARG A 4 -67.66 -69.63 19.13
N LEU A 5 -67.44 -70.31 17.99
CA LEU A 5 -66.17 -70.30 17.25
C LEU A 5 -65.92 -68.98 16.57
N VAL A 6 -66.97 -68.34 16.05
CA VAL A 6 -66.88 -67.01 15.42
C VAL A 6 -66.53 -65.92 16.45
N ASN A 7 -67.10 -66.00 17.67
CA ASN A 7 -66.78 -65.03 18.72
C ASN A 7 -65.38 -65.23 19.31
N ILE A 8 -64.83 -66.45 19.32
CA ILE A 8 -63.45 -66.71 19.78
C ILE A 8 -62.48 -66.21 18.73
N LEU A 9 -62.78 -66.44 17.44
CA LEU A 9 -61.94 -65.89 16.32
C LEU A 9 -61.99 -64.37 16.25
N ALA A 10 -63.14 -63.74 16.50
CA ALA A 10 -63.24 -62.28 16.55
C ALA A 10 -62.51 -61.70 17.78
N ALA A 11 -62.54 -62.35 18.94
CA ALA A 11 -61.78 -61.92 20.12
C ALA A 11 -60.29 -62.11 19.92
N ALA A 12 -59.87 -63.20 19.28
CA ALA A 12 -58.43 -63.40 18.93
C ALA A 12 -57.94 -62.42 17.88
N ALA A 13 -58.76 -62.07 16.89
CA ALA A 13 -58.42 -61.04 15.93
C ALA A 13 -58.40 -59.65 16.56
N ALA A 14 -59.30 -59.33 17.49
CA ALA A 14 -59.25 -58.06 18.18
C ALA A 14 -58.03 -57.97 19.09
N LEU A 15 -57.66 -59.07 19.78
CA LEU A 15 -56.45 -59.13 20.62
C LEU A 15 -55.18 -59.02 19.75
N ALA A 16 -55.13 -59.63 18.56
CA ALA A 16 -54.00 -59.50 17.60
C ALA A 16 -53.90 -58.07 17.06
N VAL A 17 -55.04 -57.38 16.78
CA VAL A 17 -55.04 -55.98 16.36
C VAL A 17 -54.58 -55.05 17.47
N ILE A 18 -54.95 -55.34 18.72
CA ILE A 18 -54.46 -54.60 19.90
C ILE A 18 -52.97 -54.81 20.12
N ILE A 19 -52.49 -56.05 19.98
CA ILE A 19 -51.04 -56.36 20.07
C ILE A 19 -50.25 -55.71 18.91
N ILE A 20 -50.81 -55.73 17.69
CA ILE A 20 -50.18 -55.04 16.54
C ILE A 20 -50.26 -53.53 16.67
N ALA A 21 -51.36 -52.98 17.24
CA ALA A 21 -51.46 -51.54 17.53
C ALA A 21 -50.47 -51.11 18.65
N VAL A 22 -50.29 -51.95 19.68
CA VAL A 22 -49.28 -51.71 20.74
C VAL A 22 -47.84 -51.84 20.17
N LEU A 23 -47.62 -52.77 19.21
CA LEU A 23 -46.35 -52.92 18.54
C LEU A 23 -46.10 -51.83 17.45
N LEU A 24 -47.13 -51.26 16.87
CA LEU A 24 -47.07 -50.16 15.90
C LEU A 24 -47.17 -48.77 16.56
N CYS A 25 -47.73 -48.68 17.78
CA CYS A 25 -47.66 -47.49 18.63
C CYS A 25 -46.44 -47.50 19.57
N GLY A 26 -45.46 -48.33 19.30
CA GLY A 26 -44.16 -48.24 19.93
C GLY A 26 -43.48 -46.93 19.48
N CYS A 27 -43.94 -45.79 19.98
CA CYS A 27 -43.03 -44.74 20.41
C CYS A 27 -42.04 -45.42 21.33
N ALA A 28 -40.82 -45.73 20.85
CA ALA A 28 -39.76 -46.24 21.69
C ALA A 28 -39.62 -45.24 22.82
N GLN A 29 -40.14 -45.60 23.99
CA GLN A 29 -39.95 -44.83 25.20
C GLN A 29 -38.45 -44.97 25.45
N LYS A 30 -37.70 -43.89 25.18
CA LYS A 30 -36.25 -43.84 25.40
C LYS A 30 -35.95 -44.35 26.78
N ASP A 31 -34.91 -45.18 26.90
CA ASP A 31 -34.50 -45.64 28.21
C ASP A 31 -34.05 -44.45 29.08
N GLY A 32 -33.99 -44.57 30.38
CA GLY A 32 -33.64 -43.46 31.26
C GLY A 32 -32.24 -42.92 31.06
N TYR A 33 -31.33 -43.74 30.51
CA TYR A 33 -29.98 -43.32 30.15
C TYR A 33 -29.99 -42.38 28.95
N GLU A 34 -30.70 -42.74 27.89
CA GLU A 34 -30.79 -41.92 26.66
C GLU A 34 -31.47 -40.59 26.98
N LYS A 35 -32.53 -40.58 27.77
CA LYS A 35 -33.20 -39.37 28.17
C LYS A 35 -32.29 -38.44 28.97
N CYS A 36 -31.51 -38.96 29.93
CA CYS A 36 -30.58 -38.16 30.72
C CYS A 36 -29.46 -37.57 29.85
N ALA A 37 -28.95 -38.33 28.86
CA ALA A 37 -27.95 -37.84 27.91
C ALA A 37 -28.51 -36.69 27.03
N GLU A 38 -29.76 -36.85 26.54
CA GLU A 38 -30.42 -35.79 25.76
C GLU A 38 -30.67 -34.53 26.58
N ASP A 39 -31.14 -34.68 27.85
CA ASP A 39 -31.34 -33.56 28.74
C ASP A 39 -30.01 -32.81 28.98
N PHE A 40 -28.90 -33.54 29.13
CA PHE A 40 -27.57 -32.97 29.22
C PHE A 40 -27.16 -32.19 27.92
N PHE A 41 -27.39 -32.75 26.74
CA PHE A 41 -27.08 -32.08 25.49
C PHE A 41 -27.92 -30.81 25.29
N ASN A 42 -29.21 -30.87 25.63
CA ASN A 42 -30.10 -29.71 25.57
C ASN A 42 -29.65 -28.59 26.54
N ALA A 43 -29.28 -28.95 27.77
CA ALA A 43 -28.74 -28.00 28.74
C ALA A 43 -27.41 -27.39 28.29
N LEU A 44 -26.51 -28.20 27.69
CA LEU A 44 -25.24 -27.74 27.16
C LEU A 44 -25.44 -26.72 26.01
N GLN A 45 -26.34 -27.04 25.07
CA GLN A 45 -26.68 -26.15 23.95
C GLN A 45 -27.33 -24.85 24.41
N ALA A 46 -28.16 -24.93 25.44
CA ALA A 46 -28.82 -23.78 26.08
C ALA A 46 -27.86 -22.96 26.97
N LYS A 47 -26.64 -23.45 27.22
CA LYS A 47 -25.70 -22.90 28.22
C LYS A 47 -26.31 -22.85 29.62
N ASP A 48 -27.24 -23.80 29.94
CA ASP A 48 -27.87 -23.95 31.24
C ASP A 48 -27.00 -24.83 32.15
N TYR A 49 -25.99 -24.21 32.73
CA TYR A 49 -25.02 -24.91 33.58
C TYR A 49 -25.62 -25.29 34.94
N ASP A 50 -26.72 -24.65 35.37
CA ASP A 50 -27.46 -25.02 36.57
C ASP A 50 -28.18 -26.35 36.36
N ALA A 51 -28.83 -26.53 35.21
CA ALA A 51 -29.45 -27.80 34.85
C ALA A 51 -28.39 -28.91 34.70
N ILE A 52 -27.23 -28.63 34.13
CA ILE A 52 -26.10 -29.58 34.05
C ILE A 52 -25.69 -30.01 35.48
N TYR A 53 -25.51 -29.05 36.40
CA TYR A 53 -25.13 -29.36 37.79
C TYR A 53 -26.15 -30.24 38.49
N ASP A 54 -27.45 -29.97 38.32
CA ASP A 54 -28.55 -30.72 38.97
C ASP A 54 -28.63 -32.18 38.50
N MET A 55 -28.17 -32.46 37.25
CA MET A 55 -28.15 -33.84 36.74
C MET A 55 -26.80 -34.56 36.97
N MET A 56 -25.81 -33.93 37.65
CA MET A 56 -24.55 -34.58 37.97
C MET A 56 -24.64 -35.61 39.08
N THR A 57 -23.77 -36.63 39.03
CA THR A 57 -23.60 -37.58 40.14
C THR A 57 -23.08 -36.87 41.40
N PRO A 58 -23.37 -37.40 42.61
CA PRO A 58 -22.81 -36.86 43.86
C PRO A 58 -21.27 -36.80 43.85
N SER A 59 -20.61 -37.72 43.17
CA SER A 59 -19.15 -37.73 42.99
C SER A 59 -18.69 -36.47 42.20
N SER A 60 -19.32 -36.20 41.05
CA SER A 60 -19.03 -35.04 40.26
C SER A 60 -19.34 -33.74 41.00
N GLN A 61 -20.48 -33.67 41.71
CA GLN A 61 -20.85 -32.49 42.52
C GLN A 61 -19.87 -32.24 43.68
N SER A 62 -19.24 -33.28 44.23
CA SER A 62 -18.21 -33.12 45.27
C SER A 62 -16.88 -32.60 44.73
N SER A 63 -16.63 -32.79 43.43
CA SER A 63 -15.38 -32.36 42.77
C SER A 63 -15.42 -30.89 42.36
N ILE A 64 -16.60 -30.33 42.11
CA ILE A 64 -16.76 -28.93 41.65
C ILE A 64 -18.09 -28.37 42.19
N SER A 65 -18.08 -27.12 42.72
CA SER A 65 -19.33 -26.46 43.13
C SER A 65 -20.07 -25.89 41.91
N ARG A 66 -21.38 -25.60 42.10
CA ARG A 66 -22.25 -25.01 41.06
C ARG A 66 -21.65 -23.73 40.45
N GLU A 67 -21.21 -22.82 41.30
CA GLU A 67 -20.61 -21.56 40.86
C GLU A 67 -19.32 -21.80 40.08
N LYS A 68 -18.47 -22.72 40.52
CA LYS A 68 -17.24 -23.08 39.86
C LYS A 68 -17.46 -23.79 38.52
N LEU A 69 -18.50 -24.62 38.40
CA LEU A 69 -18.88 -25.26 37.15
C LEU A 69 -19.20 -24.19 36.08
N LYS A 70 -20.04 -23.22 36.45
CA LYS A 70 -20.41 -22.11 35.59
C LYS A 70 -19.17 -21.29 35.20
N GLU A 71 -18.36 -20.89 36.19
CA GLU A 71 -17.10 -20.15 35.93
C GLU A 71 -16.16 -20.90 34.97
N TYR A 72 -16.14 -22.24 35.09
CA TYR A 72 -15.31 -23.09 34.26
C TYR A 72 -15.74 -23.10 32.80
N TYR A 73 -17.03 -23.29 32.53
CA TYR A 73 -17.58 -23.19 31.16
C TYR A 73 -17.41 -21.77 30.59
N ASP A 74 -17.77 -20.76 31.38
CA ASP A 74 -17.68 -19.36 30.94
C ASP A 74 -16.22 -18.98 30.58
N LYS A 75 -15.25 -19.42 31.39
CA LYS A 75 -13.84 -19.16 31.14
C LYS A 75 -13.33 -19.81 29.86
N VAL A 76 -13.68 -21.09 29.64
CA VAL A 76 -13.24 -21.82 28.44
C VAL A 76 -13.92 -21.29 27.19
N TYR A 77 -15.26 -21.12 27.25
CA TYR A 77 -16.03 -20.69 26.08
C TYR A 77 -15.83 -19.22 25.74
N SER A 78 -15.56 -18.37 26.74
CA SER A 78 -15.12 -16.99 26.47
C SER A 78 -13.74 -16.95 25.84
N ALA A 79 -12.79 -17.79 26.28
CA ALA A 79 -11.46 -17.86 25.66
C ALA A 79 -11.51 -18.33 24.20
N LEU A 80 -12.48 -19.22 23.89
CA LEU A 80 -12.76 -19.69 22.53
C LEU A 80 -13.72 -18.77 21.75
N GLU A 81 -14.24 -17.71 22.35
CA GLU A 81 -15.25 -16.80 21.77
C GLU A 81 -16.47 -17.55 21.21
N VAL A 82 -16.99 -18.53 21.99
CA VAL A 82 -18.09 -19.41 21.56
C VAL A 82 -19.42 -18.67 21.51
N THR A 83 -19.99 -18.58 20.31
CA THR A 83 -21.31 -17.98 20.06
C THR A 83 -22.43 -19.02 19.99
N GLY A 84 -22.14 -20.24 19.52
CA GLY A 84 -23.09 -21.34 19.40
C GLY A 84 -22.47 -22.67 19.84
N ILE A 85 -23.33 -23.57 20.37
CA ILE A 85 -23.00 -24.94 20.78
C ILE A 85 -24.01 -25.87 20.15
N GLU A 86 -23.54 -26.94 19.50
CA GLU A 86 -24.38 -28.04 19.00
C GLU A 86 -23.79 -29.37 19.48
N ALA A 87 -24.61 -30.21 20.10
CA ALA A 87 -24.28 -31.59 20.42
C ALA A 87 -25.20 -32.48 19.59
N SER A 88 -24.59 -33.32 18.74
CA SER A 88 -25.32 -34.11 17.76
C SER A 88 -24.70 -35.49 17.59
N GLU A 89 -25.35 -36.37 16.81
CA GLU A 89 -24.82 -37.69 16.42
C GLU A 89 -24.44 -38.57 17.62
N PHE A 90 -25.26 -38.57 18.69
CA PHE A 90 -24.95 -39.34 19.87
C PHE A 90 -25.30 -40.82 19.69
N GLU A 91 -24.37 -41.69 20.10
CA GLU A 91 -24.49 -43.14 20.05
C GLU A 91 -24.06 -43.75 21.36
N ARG A 92 -24.88 -44.67 21.90
CA ARG A 92 -24.53 -45.45 23.06
C ARG A 92 -23.56 -46.57 22.70
N VAL A 93 -22.35 -46.53 23.28
CA VAL A 93 -21.28 -47.48 22.93
C VAL A 93 -21.16 -48.71 23.83
N ASN A 94 -21.90 -48.72 24.98
CA ASN A 94 -21.92 -49.88 25.87
C ASN A 94 -23.31 -50.14 26.49
N GLN A 95 -23.55 -51.31 26.97
CA GLN A 95 -24.80 -51.76 27.62
C GLN A 95 -24.66 -52.03 29.13
N ASP A 96 -23.57 -51.62 29.73
CA ASP A 96 -23.26 -51.82 31.15
C ASP A 96 -24.11 -50.87 32.06
N ARG A 97 -23.91 -51.00 33.38
CA ARG A 97 -24.56 -50.15 34.39
C ARG A 97 -24.21 -48.66 34.25
N ASP A 98 -23.07 -48.38 33.63
CA ASP A 98 -22.64 -47.04 33.28
C ASP A 98 -22.73 -46.91 31.74
N ALA A 99 -23.71 -46.15 31.24
CA ALA A 99 -23.91 -45.98 29.82
C ALA A 99 -23.01 -44.84 29.31
N VAL A 100 -22.17 -45.13 28.33
CA VAL A 100 -21.31 -44.12 27.64
C VAL A 100 -21.95 -43.75 26.32
N PHE A 101 -22.14 -42.47 26.12
CA PHE A 101 -22.65 -41.88 24.86
C PHE A 101 -21.53 -41.09 24.21
N ASN A 102 -21.09 -41.50 23.01
CA ASN A 102 -20.27 -40.68 22.14
C ASN A 102 -21.14 -39.67 21.40
N TYR A 103 -20.64 -38.48 21.19
CA TYR A 103 -21.34 -37.43 20.45
C TYR A 103 -20.35 -36.49 19.77
N SER A 104 -20.84 -35.82 18.74
CA SER A 104 -20.10 -34.72 18.08
C SER A 104 -20.44 -33.41 18.80
N LEU A 105 -19.43 -32.76 19.34
CA LEU A 105 -19.53 -31.42 19.95
C LEU A 105 -19.03 -30.38 18.93
N LYS A 106 -19.94 -29.55 18.44
CA LYS A 106 -19.59 -28.43 17.54
C LYS A 106 -19.73 -27.12 18.31
N LEU A 107 -18.66 -26.35 18.30
CA LEU A 107 -18.60 -25.00 18.86
C LEU A 107 -18.45 -23.99 17.74
N THR A 108 -19.39 -23.06 17.60
CA THR A 108 -19.24 -21.92 16.69
C THR A 108 -18.46 -20.84 17.41
N SER A 109 -17.25 -20.57 16.97
CA SER A 109 -16.36 -19.52 17.51
C SER A 109 -16.33 -18.32 16.60
N GLN A 110 -16.30 -17.12 17.17
CA GLN A 110 -16.21 -15.87 16.41
C GLN A 110 -14.86 -15.74 15.68
N SER A 111 -13.77 -16.17 16.31
CA SER A 111 -12.41 -16.07 15.75
C SER A 111 -11.96 -17.29 14.99
N CYS A 112 -12.45 -18.49 15.36
CA CYS A 112 -11.98 -19.77 14.81
C CYS A 112 -12.92 -20.40 13.79
N GLY A 113 -14.15 -19.90 13.66
CA GLY A 113 -15.21 -20.55 12.87
C GLY A 113 -15.80 -21.76 13.59
N GLU A 114 -16.12 -22.82 12.85
CA GLU A 114 -16.67 -24.06 13.41
C GLU A 114 -15.55 -24.98 13.92
N LEU A 115 -15.63 -25.35 15.20
CA LEU A 115 -14.74 -26.29 15.87
C LEU A 115 -15.52 -27.56 16.16
N SER A 116 -15.10 -28.69 15.63
CA SER A 116 -15.77 -29.98 15.83
C SER A 116 -14.88 -30.93 16.62
N PHE A 117 -15.46 -31.57 17.63
CA PHE A 117 -14.76 -32.50 18.50
C PHE A 117 -15.58 -33.78 18.70
N ASP A 118 -14.91 -34.91 18.69
CA ASP A 118 -15.49 -36.16 19.21
C ASP A 118 -15.43 -36.16 20.73
N SER A 119 -16.58 -36.28 21.39
CA SER A 119 -16.69 -36.23 22.82
C SER A 119 -17.52 -37.41 23.37
N SER A 120 -17.49 -37.58 24.66
CA SER A 120 -18.31 -38.61 25.32
C SER A 120 -18.85 -38.14 26.68
N VAL A 121 -19.98 -38.64 27.04
CA VAL A 121 -20.59 -38.44 28.37
C VAL A 121 -21.00 -39.79 28.97
N THR A 122 -20.73 -39.97 30.24
CA THR A 122 -21.13 -41.17 30.98
C THR A 122 -22.37 -40.89 31.83
N VAL A 123 -23.39 -41.71 31.67
CA VAL A 123 -24.60 -41.65 32.49
C VAL A 123 -24.65 -42.87 33.42
N ARG A 124 -24.84 -42.64 34.71
CA ARG A 124 -24.91 -43.67 35.74
C ARG A 124 -26.30 -43.80 36.32
N ALA A 125 -26.74 -45.04 36.61
CA ALA A 125 -27.95 -45.29 37.37
C ALA A 125 -27.63 -45.37 38.87
N LEU A 126 -28.17 -44.46 39.67
CA LEU A 126 -27.99 -44.38 41.13
C LEU A 126 -29.35 -44.26 41.84
N LEU A 127 -29.70 -45.25 42.67
CA LEU A 127 -30.93 -45.27 43.47
C LEU A 127 -32.22 -44.99 42.67
N GLY A 128 -32.27 -45.42 41.40
CA GLY A 128 -33.42 -45.22 40.51
C GLY A 128 -33.40 -43.91 39.72
N PHE A 129 -32.34 -43.11 39.86
CA PHE A 129 -32.10 -41.89 39.08
C PHE A 129 -31.00 -42.16 38.08
N TYR A 130 -31.05 -41.46 36.92
CA TYR A 130 -30.02 -41.45 35.89
C TYR A 130 -29.28 -40.13 35.98
N LEU A 131 -27.97 -40.16 36.21
CA LEU A 131 -27.16 -38.99 36.52
C LEU A 131 -25.89 -38.98 35.65
N VAL A 132 -25.43 -37.78 35.26
CA VAL A 132 -24.24 -37.56 34.48
C VAL A 132 -22.98 -37.62 35.35
N GLU A 133 -22.04 -38.46 34.99
CA GLU A 133 -20.68 -38.41 35.53
C GLU A 133 -19.90 -37.32 34.81
N TRP A 134 -20.02 -36.11 35.29
CA TRP A 134 -19.40 -34.94 34.65
C TRP A 134 -17.91 -34.89 34.94
N THR A 135 -17.12 -34.56 33.90
CA THR A 135 -15.67 -34.26 33.97
C THR A 135 -15.37 -33.03 33.13
N PRO A 136 -14.20 -32.37 33.33
CA PRO A 136 -13.77 -31.27 32.45
C PRO A 136 -13.71 -31.62 30.96
N GLY A 137 -13.53 -32.92 30.63
CA GLY A 137 -13.63 -33.44 29.28
C GLY A 137 -14.98 -33.23 28.60
N ASN A 138 -16.05 -32.96 29.37
CA ASN A 138 -17.36 -32.58 28.81
C ASN A 138 -17.44 -31.10 28.40
N VAL A 139 -16.46 -30.28 28.78
CA VAL A 139 -16.33 -28.88 28.31
C VAL A 139 -15.57 -28.83 26.98
N VAL A 140 -14.39 -29.45 26.98
CA VAL A 140 -13.55 -29.70 25.80
C VAL A 140 -12.87 -31.05 25.95
N PRO A 141 -12.92 -31.93 24.95
CA PRO A 141 -12.34 -33.27 25.03
C PRO A 141 -10.86 -33.28 25.41
N GLY A 142 -10.52 -34.20 26.29
CA GLY A 142 -9.14 -34.35 26.80
C GLY A 142 -8.72 -33.36 27.89
N MET A 143 -9.64 -32.52 28.35
CA MET A 143 -9.39 -31.54 29.39
C MET A 143 -9.45 -32.21 30.78
N ASP A 144 -8.49 -31.91 31.64
CA ASP A 144 -8.46 -32.28 33.06
C ASP A 144 -8.73 -31.07 33.94
N TYR A 145 -8.94 -31.37 35.27
CA TYR A 145 -9.06 -30.30 36.25
C TYR A 145 -7.81 -29.40 36.24
N TYR A 146 -8.05 -28.08 36.31
CA TYR A 146 -7.02 -27.02 36.27
C TYR A 146 -6.30 -26.82 34.94
N ASP A 147 -6.67 -27.55 33.91
CA ASP A 147 -6.18 -27.26 32.56
C ASP A 147 -6.71 -25.91 32.05
N THR A 148 -5.95 -25.31 31.15
CA THR A 148 -6.31 -24.05 30.49
C THR A 148 -6.35 -24.20 29.00
N VAL A 149 -7.34 -23.58 28.35
CA VAL A 149 -7.39 -23.45 26.91
C VAL A 149 -6.71 -22.14 26.52
N GLN A 150 -5.77 -22.21 25.57
CA GLN A 150 -5.07 -21.08 25.00
C GLN A 150 -5.33 -21.04 23.49
N VAL A 151 -5.81 -19.89 23.01
CA VAL A 151 -5.92 -19.60 21.58
C VAL A 151 -4.68 -18.82 21.15
N ARG A 152 -4.01 -19.28 20.12
CA ARG A 152 -2.82 -18.67 19.56
C ARG A 152 -3.05 -18.32 18.11
N THR A 153 -2.83 -17.08 17.75
CA THR A 153 -2.80 -16.67 16.35
C THR A 153 -1.49 -17.13 15.71
N LEU A 154 -1.58 -17.92 14.64
CA LEU A 154 -0.47 -18.24 13.76
C LEU A 154 -0.44 -17.13 12.70
N ARG A 155 0.59 -16.29 12.73
CA ARG A 155 0.66 -15.14 11.83
C ARG A 155 0.91 -15.55 10.39
N GLY A 156 0.10 -15.04 9.47
CA GLY A 156 0.41 -15.07 8.05
C GLY A 156 1.68 -14.27 7.76
N ILE A 157 2.56 -14.84 6.96
CA ILE A 157 3.78 -14.15 6.50
C ILE A 157 3.36 -13.18 5.41
N ARG A 158 3.67 -11.88 5.55
CA ARG A 158 3.40 -10.88 4.53
C ARG A 158 4.32 -11.10 3.34
N GLY A 159 3.80 -11.07 2.10
CA GLY A 159 4.59 -11.17 0.87
C GLY A 159 5.63 -10.06 0.77
N GLU A 160 6.69 -10.28 0.03
CA GLU A 160 7.80 -9.34 -0.16
C GLU A 160 7.56 -8.45 -1.39
N ILE A 161 8.34 -7.36 -1.53
CA ILE A 161 8.27 -6.46 -2.68
C ILE A 161 9.64 -6.46 -3.36
N PHE A 162 9.64 -6.68 -4.68
CA PHE A 162 10.83 -6.79 -5.50
C PHE A 162 10.85 -5.71 -6.58
N ASP A 163 12.02 -5.38 -7.09
CA ASP A 163 12.17 -4.62 -8.33
C ASP A 163 12.04 -5.52 -9.57
N SER A 164 12.14 -4.94 -10.76
CA SER A 164 12.01 -5.66 -12.03
C SER A 164 13.13 -6.67 -12.30
N SER A 165 14.25 -6.59 -11.59
CA SER A 165 15.38 -7.51 -11.69
C SER A 165 15.30 -8.66 -10.68
N GLY A 166 14.36 -8.61 -9.73
CA GLY A 166 14.23 -9.52 -8.60
C GLY A 166 15.02 -9.10 -7.36
N ALA A 167 15.56 -7.88 -7.34
CA ALA A 167 16.17 -7.34 -6.12
C ALA A 167 15.10 -7.05 -5.06
N VAL A 168 15.36 -7.47 -3.83
CA VAL A 168 14.42 -7.31 -2.71
C VAL A 168 14.37 -5.85 -2.28
N LEU A 169 13.22 -5.21 -2.41
CA LEU A 169 12.98 -3.84 -1.97
C LEU A 169 12.48 -3.79 -0.52
N VAL A 170 11.52 -4.67 -0.20
CA VAL A 170 10.95 -4.79 1.15
C VAL A 170 10.81 -6.25 1.53
N LYS A 171 11.32 -6.62 2.69
CA LYS A 171 11.28 -7.98 3.23
C LYS A 171 10.77 -8.04 4.65
N ASN A 172 10.43 -9.25 5.07
CA ASN A 172 10.22 -9.56 6.48
C ASN A 172 11.58 -9.78 7.16
N ALA A 173 11.73 -9.24 8.35
CA ALA A 173 12.94 -9.37 9.15
C ALA A 173 12.58 -9.48 10.63
N TYR A 174 13.55 -9.79 11.47
CA TYR A 174 13.37 -9.78 12.92
C TYR A 174 14.09 -8.57 13.52
N ALA A 175 13.44 -7.96 14.48
CA ALA A 175 13.95 -6.75 15.13
C ALA A 175 15.22 -6.99 15.92
N VAL A 176 16.10 -5.98 15.94
CA VAL A 176 17.16 -5.84 16.96
C VAL A 176 16.56 -5.02 18.10
N THR A 177 16.41 -5.63 19.28
CA THR A 177 15.74 -4.99 20.42
C THR A 177 16.73 -4.62 21.51
N VAL A 178 16.69 -3.36 21.94
CA VAL A 178 17.45 -2.87 23.09
C VAL A 178 16.53 -2.91 24.30
N TYR A 179 16.91 -3.69 25.32
CA TYR A 179 16.22 -3.80 26.59
C TYR A 179 16.98 -3.05 27.68
N PHE A 180 16.25 -2.55 28.66
CA PHE A 180 16.78 -2.04 29.91
C PHE A 180 16.20 -2.82 31.09
N ASN A 181 17.08 -3.28 31.98
CA ASN A 181 16.69 -3.96 33.23
C ASN A 181 16.39 -2.91 34.31
N LEU A 182 15.13 -2.83 34.72
CA LEU A 182 14.62 -1.85 35.68
C LEU A 182 15.19 -2.02 37.09
N ASN A 183 15.66 -3.21 37.45
CA ASN A 183 16.26 -3.50 38.73
C ASN A 183 17.71 -2.93 38.87
N LYS A 184 18.24 -2.35 37.77
CA LYS A 184 19.59 -1.77 37.72
C LYS A 184 19.62 -0.28 38.03
N THR A 185 18.50 0.37 38.27
CA THR A 185 18.41 1.78 38.64
C THR A 185 17.24 2.05 39.56
N ALA A 186 17.44 3.05 40.45
CA ALA A 186 16.37 3.64 41.25
C ALA A 186 15.85 4.95 40.62
N ASP A 187 16.58 5.51 39.65
CA ASP A 187 16.29 6.76 38.97
C ASP A 187 16.04 6.49 37.46
N PHE A 188 14.76 6.27 37.11
CA PHE A 188 14.37 6.05 35.73
C PHE A 188 14.58 7.27 34.84
N ALA A 189 14.45 8.49 35.38
CA ALA A 189 14.65 9.71 34.60
C ALA A 189 16.10 9.87 34.16
N ALA A 190 17.05 9.69 35.10
CA ALA A 190 18.49 9.77 34.80
C ALA A 190 18.95 8.67 33.83
N SER A 191 18.47 7.43 34.03
CA SER A 191 18.77 6.31 33.11
C SER A 191 18.19 6.50 31.74
N ALA A 192 16.95 6.99 31.63
CA ALA A 192 16.32 7.32 30.36
C ALA A 192 17.06 8.43 29.64
N GLN A 193 17.47 9.49 30.35
CA GLN A 193 18.25 10.59 29.78
C GLN A 193 19.59 10.12 29.22
N ALA A 194 20.32 9.28 29.95
CA ALA A 194 21.60 8.74 29.49
C ALA A 194 21.44 7.88 28.23
N LEU A 195 20.49 6.94 28.25
CA LEU A 195 20.26 6.04 27.13
C LEU A 195 19.67 6.76 25.91
N ALA A 196 18.76 7.70 26.13
CA ALA A 196 18.16 8.51 25.06
C ALA A 196 19.20 9.41 24.38
N GLY A 197 20.18 9.93 25.11
CA GLY A 197 21.28 10.70 24.52
C GLY A 197 22.22 9.86 23.64
N ILE A 198 22.33 8.55 23.89
CA ILE A 198 23.12 7.62 23.05
C ILE A 198 22.33 7.18 21.83
N LEU A 199 21.08 6.78 22.04
CA LEU A 199 20.23 6.16 21.02
C LEU A 199 19.34 7.17 20.28
N GLU A 200 19.46 8.46 20.58
CA GLU A 200 18.68 9.56 19.98
C GLU A 200 17.16 9.39 20.18
N LEU A 201 16.75 8.97 21.38
CA LEU A 201 15.36 8.73 21.75
C LEU A 201 14.75 9.93 22.50
N ASP A 202 13.45 9.87 22.72
CA ASP A 202 12.75 10.76 23.64
C ASP A 202 12.93 10.28 25.08
N ALA A 203 13.69 11.04 25.87
CA ALA A 203 14.01 10.68 27.25
C ALA A 203 12.78 10.63 28.16
N ASP A 204 11.83 11.57 27.99
CA ASP A 204 10.62 11.63 28.82
C ASP A 204 9.68 10.45 28.49
N ALA A 205 9.51 10.13 27.22
CA ALA A 205 8.73 8.96 26.79
C ALA A 205 9.35 7.65 27.30
N LEU A 206 10.68 7.54 27.26
CA LEU A 206 11.39 6.36 27.78
C LEU A 206 11.23 6.25 29.31
N ALA A 207 11.39 7.35 30.07
CA ALA A 207 11.20 7.37 31.51
C ALA A 207 9.77 6.99 31.91
N GLN A 208 8.75 7.48 31.19
CA GLN A 208 7.36 7.10 31.40
C GLN A 208 7.15 5.60 31.16
N SER A 209 7.76 5.06 30.08
CA SER A 209 7.69 3.63 29.76
C SER A 209 8.34 2.76 30.85
N MET A 210 9.50 3.19 31.37
CA MET A 210 10.16 2.54 32.49
C MET A 210 9.27 2.53 33.75
N THR A 211 8.70 3.69 34.10
CA THR A 211 7.80 3.84 35.27
C THR A 211 6.56 2.93 35.13
N LYS A 212 5.96 2.92 33.96
CA LYS A 212 4.77 2.08 33.68
C LYS A 212 5.09 0.59 33.74
N ALA A 213 6.24 0.18 33.20
CA ALA A 213 6.68 -1.22 33.20
C ALA A 213 6.94 -1.70 34.63
N ALA A 214 7.65 -0.87 35.46
CA ALA A 214 7.90 -1.16 36.85
C ALA A 214 6.60 -1.25 37.67
N ALA A 215 5.66 -0.34 37.47
CA ALA A 215 4.33 -0.38 38.12
C ALA A 215 3.52 -1.64 37.74
N GLY A 216 3.76 -2.18 36.56
CA GLY A 216 3.20 -3.44 36.08
C GLY A 216 3.92 -4.71 36.58
N GLY A 217 4.96 -4.56 37.41
CA GLY A 217 5.75 -5.68 37.95
C GLY A 217 6.72 -6.30 36.95
N ASN A 218 7.08 -5.59 35.87
CA ASN A 218 8.06 -6.07 34.92
C ASN A 218 9.49 -5.71 35.37
N ASP A 219 10.42 -6.65 35.20
CA ASP A 219 11.85 -6.42 35.48
C ASP A 219 12.59 -5.74 34.33
N THR A 220 12.00 -5.68 33.14
CA THR A 220 12.62 -5.14 31.93
C THR A 220 11.64 -4.30 31.13
N VAL A 221 12.18 -3.32 30.41
CA VAL A 221 11.46 -2.51 29.43
C VAL A 221 12.17 -2.55 28.08
N VAL A 222 11.41 -2.48 26.99
CA VAL A 222 11.96 -2.25 25.65
C VAL A 222 12.29 -0.76 25.53
N ALA A 223 13.59 -0.46 25.41
CA ALA A 223 14.08 0.92 25.24
C ALA A 223 14.03 1.36 23.78
N ALA A 224 14.45 0.48 22.85
CA ALA A 224 14.42 0.75 21.41
C ALA A 224 14.28 -0.54 20.59
N VAL A 225 13.75 -0.40 19.38
CA VAL A 225 13.65 -1.48 18.39
C VAL A 225 14.17 -0.97 17.05
N TYR A 226 15.12 -1.69 16.46
CA TYR A 226 15.77 -1.32 15.21
C TYR A 226 15.53 -2.38 14.14
N VAL A 227 15.55 -1.98 12.87
CA VAL A 227 15.73 -2.90 11.76
C VAL A 227 17.17 -3.43 11.76
N PRO A 228 17.43 -4.65 11.27
CA PRO A 228 18.80 -5.18 11.17
C PRO A 228 19.72 -4.21 10.42
N GLY A 229 20.86 -3.92 11.01
CA GLY A 229 21.86 -3.00 10.47
C GLY A 229 21.65 -1.52 10.79
N ALA A 230 20.51 -1.11 11.36
CA ALA A 230 20.25 0.31 11.68
C ALA A 230 20.89 0.77 13.01
N LEU A 231 21.16 -0.15 13.93
CA LEU A 231 21.91 0.19 15.16
C LEU A 231 23.40 0.22 14.84
N GLU A 232 23.97 1.42 14.80
CA GLU A 232 25.40 1.64 14.55
C GLU A 232 26.26 1.01 15.65
N ALA A 233 27.37 0.40 15.28
CA ALA A 233 28.25 -0.31 16.22
C ALA A 233 28.74 0.59 17.38
N GLU A 234 29.07 1.84 17.11
CA GLU A 234 29.48 2.80 18.13
C GLU A 234 28.36 3.13 19.12
N LYS A 235 27.12 3.34 18.59
CA LYS A 235 25.94 3.58 19.45
C LYS A 235 25.62 2.37 20.30
N GLU A 236 25.76 1.18 19.72
CA GLU A 236 25.54 -0.09 20.43
C GLU A 236 26.57 -0.29 21.55
N GLU A 237 27.86 -0.11 21.28
CA GLU A 237 28.93 -0.22 22.28
C GLU A 237 28.68 0.75 23.44
N ARG A 238 28.36 2.01 23.15
CA ARG A 238 28.02 3.02 24.15
C ARG A 238 26.76 2.67 24.95
N ALA A 239 25.74 2.14 24.30
CA ALA A 239 24.52 1.71 24.97
C ALA A 239 24.78 0.50 25.89
N LEU A 240 25.56 -0.48 25.46
CA LEU A 240 25.95 -1.64 26.27
C LEU A 240 26.82 -1.26 27.49
N ALA A 241 27.50 -0.12 27.46
CA ALA A 241 28.24 0.42 28.61
C ALA A 241 27.32 0.97 29.72
N VAL A 242 26.02 1.20 29.43
CA VAL A 242 25.04 1.60 30.44
C VAL A 242 24.58 0.36 31.20
N ASP A 243 24.77 0.32 32.52
CA ASP A 243 24.40 -0.83 33.35
C ASP A 243 22.90 -1.13 33.21
N GLY A 244 22.60 -2.38 32.96
CA GLY A 244 21.22 -2.86 32.72
C GLY A 244 20.77 -2.90 31.26
N VAL A 245 21.54 -2.38 30.30
CA VAL A 245 21.25 -2.44 28.90
C VAL A 245 21.65 -3.80 28.31
N ARG A 246 20.77 -4.35 27.47
CA ARG A 246 21.00 -5.58 26.70
C ARG A 246 20.51 -5.39 25.28
N VAL A 247 21.29 -5.78 24.30
CA VAL A 247 20.88 -5.84 22.89
C VAL A 247 20.55 -7.29 22.52
N ASP A 248 19.34 -7.51 22.02
CA ASP A 248 18.85 -8.82 21.64
C ASP A 248 18.64 -8.87 20.11
N ARG A 249 19.42 -9.73 19.46
CA ARG A 249 19.34 -10.05 18.02
C ARG A 249 18.65 -11.38 17.75
N SER A 250 18.31 -12.13 18.81
CA SER A 250 17.55 -13.36 18.75
C SER A 250 16.03 -13.13 18.84
N SER A 251 15.61 -11.87 18.86
CA SER A 251 14.20 -11.47 18.91
C SER A 251 13.43 -12.11 17.75
N ILE A 252 12.28 -12.71 18.07
CA ILE A 252 11.32 -13.22 17.10
C ILE A 252 10.25 -12.17 16.73
N THR A 253 10.44 -10.92 17.10
CA THR A 253 9.50 -9.83 16.78
C THR A 253 9.61 -9.51 15.29
N PRO A 254 8.58 -9.82 14.50
CA PRO A 254 8.61 -9.57 13.06
C PRO A 254 8.48 -8.08 12.78
N ILE A 255 9.30 -7.59 11.87
CA ILE A 255 9.26 -6.23 11.35
C ILE A 255 9.26 -6.24 9.83
N ARG A 256 8.87 -5.10 9.23
CA ARG A 256 8.88 -4.89 7.79
C ARG A 256 10.07 -4.00 7.44
N GLN A 257 11.09 -4.53 6.79
CA GLN A 257 12.33 -3.83 6.46
C GLN A 257 12.36 -3.39 5.01
N ALA A 258 12.50 -2.09 4.76
CA ALA A 258 12.90 -1.56 3.48
C ALA A 258 14.43 -1.67 3.34
N VAL A 259 14.88 -2.44 2.35
CA VAL A 259 16.32 -2.78 2.18
C VAL A 259 17.14 -1.53 1.82
N TYR A 260 16.56 -0.63 1.02
CA TYR A 260 17.20 0.58 0.54
C TYR A 260 16.68 1.86 1.24
N GLY A 261 16.09 1.71 2.45
CA GLY A 261 15.65 2.83 3.29
C GLY A 261 14.61 3.72 2.61
N SER A 262 15.04 4.85 2.06
CA SER A 262 14.18 5.87 1.45
C SER A 262 13.93 5.65 -0.05
N ALA A 263 14.60 4.70 -0.69
CA ALA A 263 14.47 4.50 -2.13
C ALA A 263 13.04 4.12 -2.52
N ALA A 264 12.50 4.79 -3.52
CA ALA A 264 11.14 4.63 -4.03
C ALA A 264 10.05 4.71 -2.93
N ALA A 265 10.28 5.45 -1.82
CA ALA A 265 9.43 5.44 -0.65
C ALA A 265 7.96 5.74 -0.96
N HIS A 266 7.69 6.70 -1.85
CA HIS A 266 6.34 7.09 -2.23
C HIS A 266 5.63 6.04 -3.11
N LEU A 267 6.39 5.21 -3.81
CA LEU A 267 5.87 4.14 -4.66
C LEU A 267 5.63 2.87 -3.85
N ILE A 268 6.63 2.46 -3.07
CA ILE A 268 6.58 1.28 -2.21
C ILE A 268 5.57 1.49 -1.08
N GLY A 269 5.68 2.60 -0.36
CA GLY A 269 4.88 2.88 0.83
C GLY A 269 5.33 2.09 2.05
N TYR A 270 4.48 2.10 3.08
CA TYR A 270 4.77 1.41 4.34
C TYR A 270 3.52 0.75 4.92
N SER A 271 3.74 -0.21 5.81
CA SER A 271 2.71 -0.87 6.61
C SER A 271 2.96 -0.67 8.10
N THR A 272 1.87 -0.64 8.89
CA THR A 272 1.91 -0.56 10.35
C THR A 272 1.00 -1.62 10.96
N PRO A 273 1.18 -1.99 12.23
CA PRO A 273 0.19 -2.80 12.92
C PRO A 273 -1.20 -2.15 12.88
N VAL A 274 -2.24 -2.98 12.77
CA VAL A 274 -3.64 -2.55 12.83
C VAL A 274 -3.94 -1.96 14.21
N THR A 275 -4.61 -0.81 14.25
CA THR A 275 -5.04 -0.16 15.50
C THR A 275 -6.47 -0.58 15.89
N LYS A 276 -6.92 -0.19 17.07
CA LYS A 276 -8.33 -0.38 17.49
C LYS A 276 -9.28 0.43 16.60
N GLU A 277 -8.87 1.63 16.21
CA GLU A 277 -9.61 2.51 15.32
C GLU A 277 -9.72 1.90 13.91
N ASP A 278 -8.65 1.31 13.40
CA ASP A 278 -8.68 0.62 12.11
C ASP A 278 -9.73 -0.51 12.11
N ARG A 279 -9.83 -1.28 13.19
CA ARG A 279 -10.79 -2.37 13.31
C ARG A 279 -12.27 -1.94 13.38
N SER A 280 -12.54 -0.64 13.54
CA SER A 280 -13.89 -0.11 13.35
C SER A 280 -14.28 0.03 11.87
N ASN A 281 -13.31 -0.08 10.95
CA ASN A 281 -13.53 -0.11 9.51
C ASN A 281 -13.79 -1.55 9.05
N GLU A 282 -14.82 -1.75 8.24
CA GLU A 282 -15.22 -3.05 7.70
C GLU A 282 -14.04 -3.82 7.07
N LYS A 283 -13.16 -3.11 6.35
CA LYS A 283 -11.96 -3.69 5.71
C LYS A 283 -11.03 -4.42 6.69
N TYR A 284 -10.98 -3.96 7.94
CA TYR A 284 -10.01 -4.43 8.93
C TYR A 284 -10.64 -5.06 10.17
N ALA A 285 -11.99 -5.12 10.25
CA ALA A 285 -12.74 -5.55 11.43
C ALA A 285 -12.37 -6.97 11.91
N GLY A 286 -12.07 -7.88 10.99
CA GLY A 286 -11.71 -9.27 11.31
C GLY A 286 -10.22 -9.51 11.54
N LEU A 287 -9.38 -8.47 11.53
CA LEU A 287 -7.94 -8.66 11.67
C LEU A 287 -7.51 -8.78 13.14
N SER A 288 -6.62 -9.72 13.39
CA SER A 288 -6.02 -9.94 14.71
C SER A 288 -5.13 -8.76 15.10
N GLU A 289 -5.03 -8.47 16.40
CA GLU A 289 -4.10 -7.47 16.92
C GLU A 289 -2.66 -7.74 16.49
N GLY A 290 -1.96 -6.70 16.04
CA GLY A 290 -0.58 -6.78 15.54
C GLY A 290 -0.45 -7.21 14.08
N THR A 291 -1.54 -7.58 13.39
CA THR A 291 -1.52 -7.77 11.93
C THR A 291 -1.12 -6.46 11.26
N ARG A 292 -0.14 -6.51 10.33
CA ARG A 292 0.29 -5.30 9.62
C ARG A 292 -0.60 -5.02 8.43
N VAL A 293 -0.97 -3.75 8.26
CA VAL A 293 -1.78 -3.27 7.13
C VAL A 293 -1.05 -2.14 6.42
N GLY A 294 -1.14 -2.12 5.10
CA GLY A 294 -0.54 -1.09 4.26
C GLY A 294 -1.20 0.27 4.46
N ARG A 295 -0.40 1.36 4.43
CA ARG A 295 -0.88 2.73 4.67
C ARG A 295 -0.84 3.61 3.44
N ILE A 296 0.20 3.50 2.64
CA ILE A 296 0.37 4.21 1.37
C ILE A 296 1.11 3.32 0.37
N GLY A 297 1.18 3.74 -0.89
CA GLY A 297 1.96 3.08 -1.94
C GLY A 297 1.46 1.68 -2.30
N ALA A 298 2.35 0.86 -2.85
CA ALA A 298 2.08 -0.53 -3.19
C ALA A 298 1.69 -1.36 -1.96
N GLU A 299 2.28 -1.08 -0.80
CA GLU A 299 1.91 -1.70 0.48
C GLU A 299 0.41 -1.53 0.79
N TYR A 300 -0.19 -0.38 0.47
CA TYR A 300 -1.62 -0.12 0.69
C TYR A 300 -2.51 -0.72 -0.39
N ILE A 301 -2.13 -0.54 -1.67
CA ILE A 301 -2.97 -0.95 -2.80
C ILE A 301 -3.06 -2.47 -2.89
N TYR A 302 -1.95 -3.15 -2.63
CA TYR A 302 -1.83 -4.60 -2.65
C TYR A 302 -1.88 -5.23 -1.25
N ASP A 303 -2.40 -4.50 -0.25
CA ASP A 303 -2.44 -4.97 1.14
C ASP A 303 -3.09 -6.33 1.30
N ASP A 304 -4.24 -6.55 0.66
CA ASP A 304 -4.99 -7.81 0.78
C ASP A 304 -4.25 -9.01 0.14
N ILE A 305 -3.42 -8.73 -0.88
CA ILE A 305 -2.56 -9.71 -1.54
C ILE A 305 -1.31 -9.98 -0.71
N LEU A 306 -0.64 -8.92 -0.27
CA LEU A 306 0.58 -8.98 0.52
C LEU A 306 0.35 -9.59 1.91
N ARG A 307 -0.78 -9.30 2.57
CA ARG A 307 -1.00 -9.60 3.99
C ARG A 307 -1.03 -11.08 4.33
N GLY A 308 -1.52 -11.94 3.43
CA GLY A 308 -1.81 -13.33 3.74
C GLY A 308 -3.00 -13.48 4.69
N THR A 309 -3.17 -14.65 5.25
CA THR A 309 -4.24 -14.96 6.22
C THR A 309 -3.66 -15.56 7.48
N ASP A 310 -4.08 -15.05 8.64
CA ASP A 310 -3.71 -15.64 9.91
C ASP A 310 -4.37 -17.02 10.07
N GLY A 311 -3.62 -17.95 10.64
CA GLY A 311 -4.12 -19.21 11.16
C GLY A 311 -4.42 -19.12 12.64
N VAL A 312 -4.90 -20.20 13.21
CA VAL A 312 -5.21 -20.31 14.63
C VAL A 312 -4.81 -21.68 15.17
N GLU A 313 -4.23 -21.71 16.36
CA GLU A 313 -3.94 -22.91 17.10
C GLU A 313 -4.61 -22.84 18.48
N ILE A 314 -5.44 -23.84 18.80
CA ILE A 314 -6.07 -24.01 20.11
C ILE A 314 -5.31 -25.09 20.86
N VAL A 315 -4.79 -24.72 22.01
CA VAL A 315 -3.92 -25.58 22.83
C VAL A 315 -4.55 -25.75 24.21
N LEU A 316 -4.67 -27.01 24.61
CA LEU A 316 -4.95 -27.39 25.99
C LEU A 316 -3.61 -27.54 26.73
N ARG A 317 -3.48 -26.85 27.84
CA ARG A 317 -2.26 -26.84 28.65
C ARG A 317 -2.55 -27.21 30.09
N SER A 318 -1.84 -28.21 30.63
CA SER A 318 -1.93 -28.59 32.03
C SER A 318 -1.45 -27.45 32.95
N ALA A 319 -1.95 -27.46 34.20
CA ALA A 319 -1.62 -26.45 35.19
C ALA A 319 -0.10 -26.35 35.49
N ASP A 320 0.59 -27.49 35.48
CA ASP A 320 2.04 -27.58 35.68
C ASP A 320 2.86 -27.31 34.42
N GLY A 321 2.17 -27.14 33.26
CA GLY A 321 2.80 -26.88 31.98
C GLY A 321 3.45 -28.09 31.33
N SER A 322 3.39 -29.28 31.92
CA SER A 322 4.03 -30.50 31.45
C SER A 322 3.38 -31.08 30.19
N ARG A 323 2.04 -30.92 30.07
CA ARG A 323 1.26 -31.40 28.94
C ARG A 323 0.80 -30.23 28.08
N ARG A 324 0.98 -30.38 26.76
CA ARG A 324 0.45 -29.49 25.74
C ARG A 324 -0.22 -30.34 24.65
N THR A 325 -1.54 -30.21 24.52
CA THR A 325 -2.31 -30.91 23.49
C THR A 325 -2.90 -29.90 22.52
N VAL A 326 -2.65 -30.07 21.22
CA VAL A 326 -3.29 -29.25 20.19
C VAL A 326 -4.67 -29.82 19.92
N LEU A 327 -5.69 -29.03 20.21
CA LEU A 327 -7.09 -29.39 20.00
C LEU A 327 -7.54 -29.05 18.58
N TYR A 328 -7.05 -27.96 18.05
CA TYR A 328 -7.39 -27.49 16.71
C TYR A 328 -6.23 -26.67 16.15
N ARG A 329 -6.01 -26.81 14.85
CA ARG A 329 -5.02 -26.01 14.12
C ARG A 329 -5.50 -25.72 12.71
N LYS A 330 -5.54 -24.45 12.37
CA LYS A 330 -5.67 -23.94 11.02
C LYS A 330 -4.38 -23.25 10.68
N GLU A 331 -3.71 -23.69 9.62
CA GLU A 331 -2.44 -23.08 9.21
C GLU A 331 -2.65 -21.67 8.69
N ALA A 332 -1.66 -20.82 8.93
CA ALA A 332 -1.58 -19.53 8.28
C ALA A 332 -1.21 -19.69 6.79
N THR A 333 -1.73 -18.80 5.96
CA THR A 333 -1.32 -18.71 4.55
C THR A 333 -0.42 -17.51 4.35
N ALA A 334 0.71 -17.69 3.67
CA ALA A 334 1.56 -16.57 3.28
C ALA A 334 0.86 -15.69 2.25
N GLY A 335 1.15 -14.40 2.29
CA GLY A 335 0.77 -13.47 1.23
C GLY A 335 1.57 -13.71 -0.04
N GLN A 336 1.11 -13.12 -1.13
CA GLN A 336 1.81 -13.14 -2.40
C GLN A 336 2.76 -11.96 -2.51
N ASP A 337 3.81 -12.11 -3.30
CA ASP A 337 4.81 -11.09 -3.53
C ASP A 337 4.40 -10.13 -4.65
N VAL A 338 4.89 -8.91 -4.58
CA VAL A 338 4.66 -7.87 -5.59
C VAL A 338 5.98 -7.53 -6.27
N VAL A 339 6.04 -7.65 -7.59
CA VAL A 339 7.18 -7.23 -8.40
C VAL A 339 6.84 -5.89 -9.03
N LEU A 340 7.64 -4.86 -8.72
CA LEU A 340 7.51 -3.54 -9.31
C LEU A 340 8.25 -3.46 -10.65
N THR A 341 7.85 -2.53 -11.50
CA THR A 341 8.51 -2.28 -12.80
C THR A 341 9.82 -1.49 -12.67
N ILE A 342 10.09 -0.90 -11.50
CA ILE A 342 11.28 -0.06 -11.29
C ILE A 342 12.57 -0.89 -11.35
N ASP A 343 13.62 -0.21 -11.78
CA ASP A 343 15.00 -0.64 -11.63
C ASP A 343 15.61 0.09 -10.42
N ILE A 344 16.05 -0.65 -9.42
CA ILE A 344 16.53 -0.04 -8.18
C ILE A 344 17.82 0.76 -8.38
N GLY A 345 18.69 0.36 -9.30
CA GLY A 345 19.91 1.10 -9.61
C GLY A 345 19.59 2.48 -10.20
N LEU A 346 18.71 2.53 -11.19
CA LEU A 346 18.23 3.77 -11.79
C LEU A 346 17.45 4.64 -10.80
N GLN A 347 16.66 4.04 -9.92
CA GLN A 347 15.91 4.75 -8.87
C GLN A 347 16.87 5.44 -7.89
N LEU A 348 17.90 4.72 -7.41
CA LEU A 348 18.91 5.25 -6.51
C LEU A 348 19.71 6.38 -7.14
N GLU A 349 20.09 6.25 -8.41
CA GLU A 349 20.78 7.32 -9.16
C GLU A 349 19.89 8.56 -9.28
N ALA A 350 18.61 8.39 -9.60
CA ALA A 350 17.67 9.52 -9.68
C ALA A 350 17.55 10.25 -8.33
N GLU A 351 17.39 9.51 -7.24
CA GLU A 351 17.29 10.09 -5.89
C GLU A 351 18.59 10.74 -5.43
N SER A 352 19.74 10.15 -5.74
CA SER A 352 21.05 10.71 -5.43
C SER A 352 21.27 12.06 -6.12
N LEU A 353 20.97 12.13 -7.43
CA LEU A 353 21.05 13.37 -8.20
C LEU A 353 20.07 14.43 -7.67
N MET A 354 18.85 14.03 -7.28
CA MET A 354 17.90 14.95 -6.65
C MET A 354 18.40 15.42 -5.28
N GLN A 355 18.87 14.52 -4.44
CA GLN A 355 19.44 14.88 -3.14
C GLN A 355 20.57 15.88 -3.28
N GLU A 356 21.52 15.65 -4.18
CA GLU A 356 22.65 16.53 -4.41
C GLU A 356 22.23 17.92 -4.91
N LYS A 357 21.37 17.95 -5.95
CA LYS A 357 21.07 19.22 -6.64
C LYS A 357 19.93 20.01 -6.01
N TYR A 358 18.90 19.32 -5.46
CA TYR A 358 17.73 20.00 -4.89
C TYR A 358 18.01 20.52 -3.49
N SER A 359 18.75 19.77 -2.63
CA SER A 359 19.09 20.21 -1.28
C SER A 359 19.88 21.51 -1.26
N GLN A 360 20.89 21.63 -2.15
CA GLN A 360 21.73 22.81 -2.27
C GLN A 360 20.95 24.08 -2.61
N ASN A 361 19.79 23.94 -3.25
CA ASN A 361 18.97 25.05 -3.75
C ASN A 361 17.62 25.17 -3.05
N LYS A 362 17.38 24.43 -1.96
CA LYS A 362 16.11 24.38 -1.25
C LYS A 362 14.92 24.11 -2.19
N SER A 363 15.15 23.25 -3.18
CA SER A 363 14.15 22.88 -4.17
C SER A 363 13.48 21.56 -3.81
N THR A 364 12.27 21.35 -4.32
CA THR A 364 11.52 20.09 -4.26
C THR A 364 11.15 19.66 -5.67
N GLY A 365 10.61 18.45 -5.86
CA GLY A 365 10.14 18.07 -7.18
C GLY A 365 10.02 16.56 -7.40
N ALA A 366 10.06 16.15 -8.67
CA ALA A 366 9.95 14.76 -9.06
C ALA A 366 10.81 14.44 -10.29
N VAL A 367 11.24 13.18 -10.37
CA VAL A 367 11.88 12.59 -11.55
C VAL A 367 11.10 11.33 -11.93
N ILE A 368 10.86 11.14 -13.22
CA ILE A 368 10.20 9.96 -13.75
C ILE A 368 10.99 9.49 -14.97
N VAL A 369 11.28 8.19 -15.02
CA VAL A 369 11.82 7.50 -16.19
C VAL A 369 10.85 6.40 -16.56
N ASN A 370 10.40 6.36 -17.80
CA ASN A 370 9.45 5.37 -18.28
C ASN A 370 9.81 4.86 -19.68
N ASP A 371 9.45 3.60 -19.94
CA ASP A 371 9.47 3.03 -21.28
C ASP A 371 8.24 3.52 -22.06
N PRO A 372 8.42 4.28 -23.15
CA PRO A 372 7.31 4.82 -23.93
C PRO A 372 6.50 3.76 -24.68
N LYS A 373 7.05 2.58 -24.93
CA LYS A 373 6.38 1.52 -25.69
C LYS A 373 5.47 0.66 -24.83
N SER A 374 5.86 0.42 -23.58
CA SER A 374 5.11 -0.41 -22.65
C SER A 374 4.30 0.40 -21.63
N GLY A 375 4.75 1.60 -21.27
CA GLY A 375 4.24 2.40 -20.16
C GLY A 375 4.88 2.07 -18.82
N ARG A 376 5.84 1.14 -18.76
CA ARG A 376 6.55 0.75 -17.54
C ARG A 376 7.26 1.93 -16.91
N ILE A 377 7.02 2.17 -15.65
CA ILE A 377 7.78 3.14 -14.85
C ILE A 377 9.09 2.47 -14.41
N LYS A 378 10.22 2.94 -14.93
CA LYS A 378 11.55 2.42 -14.60
C LYS A 378 12.16 3.08 -13.38
N ALA A 379 11.80 4.36 -13.11
CA ALA A 379 12.08 5.08 -11.89
C ALA A 379 11.03 6.16 -11.66
N MET A 380 10.62 6.35 -10.39
CA MET A 380 9.72 7.44 -9.98
C MET A 380 10.15 7.95 -8.61
N ALA A 381 10.87 9.05 -8.59
CA ALA A 381 11.38 9.69 -7.40
C ALA A 381 10.61 10.99 -7.09
N SER A 382 10.34 11.22 -5.82
CA SER A 382 9.78 12.46 -5.27
C SER A 382 10.70 13.00 -4.17
N TYR A 383 11.07 14.27 -4.24
CA TYR A 383 11.97 14.90 -3.30
C TYR A 383 11.30 16.09 -2.57
N PRO A 384 11.48 16.22 -1.24
CA PRO A 384 12.21 15.31 -0.37
C PRO A 384 11.54 13.95 -0.24
N THR A 385 12.33 12.92 0.07
CA THR A 385 11.89 11.56 0.38
C THR A 385 11.95 11.31 1.90
N PHE A 386 11.60 10.12 2.33
CA PHE A 386 11.63 9.70 3.74
C PHE A 386 12.02 8.23 3.86
N ASP A 387 12.63 7.86 4.99
CA ASP A 387 13.01 6.48 5.25
C ASP A 387 11.77 5.65 5.67
N LEU A 388 11.47 4.61 4.90
CA LEU A 388 10.37 3.68 5.18
C LEU A 388 10.55 2.91 6.50
N ASN A 389 11.79 2.70 6.93
CA ASN A 389 12.11 2.00 8.16
C ASN A 389 11.66 2.77 9.42
N LEU A 390 11.33 4.06 9.31
CA LEU A 390 10.68 4.83 10.37
C LEU A 390 9.32 4.25 10.79
N TYR A 391 8.68 3.47 9.91
CA TYR A 391 7.41 2.79 10.18
C TYR A 391 7.56 1.28 10.45
N ALA A 392 8.79 0.77 10.39
CA ALA A 392 9.06 -0.66 10.59
C ALA A 392 8.95 -1.07 12.06
N ALA A 393 9.34 -0.20 12.98
CA ALA A 393 9.42 -0.50 14.40
C ALA A 393 8.92 0.67 15.28
N PRO A 394 8.34 0.40 16.47
CA PRO A 394 7.77 1.41 17.34
C PRO A 394 8.74 2.50 17.81
N ALA A 395 10.02 2.18 17.99
CA ALA A 395 11.03 3.14 18.43
C ALA A 395 11.29 4.26 17.41
N ALA A 396 10.97 4.04 16.13
CA ALA A 396 11.09 5.03 15.07
C ALA A 396 9.90 6.02 15.02
N ALA A 397 8.89 5.85 15.86
CA ALA A 397 7.64 6.63 15.81
C ALA A 397 7.83 8.15 15.93
N LYS A 398 8.86 8.61 16.65
CA LYS A 398 9.19 10.04 16.74
C LYS A 398 9.58 10.60 15.36
N GLY A 399 10.49 9.94 14.65
CA GLY A 399 10.89 10.33 13.29
C GLY A 399 9.70 10.36 12.32
N ALA A 400 8.80 9.38 12.42
CA ALA A 400 7.57 9.35 11.62
C ALA A 400 6.63 10.53 11.95
N ALA A 401 6.49 10.92 13.21
CA ALA A 401 5.69 12.07 13.63
C ALA A 401 6.30 13.40 13.15
N ASP A 402 7.62 13.52 13.11
CA ASP A 402 8.32 14.72 12.63
C ASP A 402 8.15 14.90 11.11
N LEU A 403 8.01 13.80 10.33
CA LEU A 403 7.70 13.88 8.91
C LEU A 403 6.36 14.59 8.62
N ILE A 404 5.36 14.37 9.47
CA ILE A 404 4.02 14.99 9.31
C ILE A 404 4.08 16.50 9.53
N LYS A 405 4.99 16.97 10.40
CA LYS A 405 5.14 18.40 10.74
C LYS A 405 6.14 19.12 9.83
N ASN A 406 6.83 18.40 8.96
CA ASN A 406 7.85 18.97 8.10
C ASN A 406 7.22 19.78 6.98
N GLU A 407 7.51 21.09 6.94
CA GLU A 407 6.98 22.05 5.94
C GLU A 407 7.39 21.69 4.49
N ALA A 408 8.48 20.97 4.30
CA ALA A 408 8.90 20.47 2.98
C ALA A 408 8.03 19.30 2.46
N LEU A 409 7.07 18.82 3.28
CA LEU A 409 6.09 17.78 2.93
C LEU A 409 6.75 16.53 2.34
N PRO A 410 7.63 15.82 3.06
CA PRO A 410 8.34 14.65 2.54
C PRO A 410 7.39 13.47 2.21
N LEU A 411 6.21 13.39 2.82
CA LEU A 411 5.22 12.35 2.53
C LEU A 411 4.43 12.60 1.22
N LEU A 412 4.54 13.80 0.63
CA LEU A 412 3.82 14.14 -0.60
C LEU A 412 4.48 13.46 -1.81
N ASN A 413 3.77 12.55 -2.46
CA ASN A 413 4.19 12.03 -3.77
C ASN A 413 4.00 13.10 -4.85
N ARG A 414 5.05 13.88 -5.11
CA ARG A 414 5.01 14.98 -6.07
C ARG A 414 4.82 14.52 -7.50
N ALA A 415 5.22 13.30 -7.82
CA ALA A 415 5.04 12.73 -9.15
C ALA A 415 3.56 12.57 -9.53
N THR A 416 2.71 12.20 -8.54
CA THR A 416 1.29 11.88 -8.77
C THR A 416 0.33 12.92 -8.17
N GLN A 417 0.73 13.61 -7.10
CA GLN A 417 -0.14 14.53 -6.35
C GLN A 417 0.23 16.01 -6.55
N GLY A 418 1.42 16.30 -7.08
CA GLY A 418 1.82 17.65 -7.42
C GLY A 418 1.11 18.14 -8.69
N LEU A 419 0.46 19.30 -8.63
CA LEU A 419 -0.11 19.98 -9.81
C LEU A 419 0.70 21.24 -10.09
N TYR A 420 1.34 21.28 -11.25
CA TYR A 420 2.26 22.34 -11.63
C TYR A 420 1.95 22.89 -13.01
N PRO A 421 2.17 24.19 -13.27
CA PRO A 421 2.10 24.74 -14.60
C PRO A 421 3.24 24.14 -15.46
N PRO A 422 2.94 23.55 -16.64
CA PRO A 422 3.93 22.84 -17.46
C PRO A 422 4.94 23.77 -18.16
N GLY A 423 4.64 25.07 -18.21
CA GLY A 423 5.45 26.04 -18.91
C GLY A 423 5.73 25.61 -20.35
N SER A 424 6.90 25.94 -20.83
CA SER A 424 7.27 25.72 -22.24
C SER A 424 7.32 24.25 -22.69
N VAL A 425 7.17 23.26 -21.81
CA VAL A 425 7.01 21.86 -22.27
C VAL A 425 5.67 21.71 -22.98
N TYR A 426 4.63 22.43 -22.55
CA TYR A 426 3.33 22.41 -23.21
C TYR A 426 3.34 22.90 -24.67
N LYS A 427 4.37 23.65 -25.11
CA LYS A 427 4.53 24.03 -26.51
C LYS A 427 4.62 22.85 -27.46
N THR A 428 5.00 21.67 -26.97
CA THR A 428 4.96 20.43 -27.75
C THR A 428 3.51 20.00 -28.02
N VAL A 429 2.59 20.20 -27.07
CA VAL A 429 1.14 20.02 -27.25
C VAL A 429 0.59 21.03 -28.26
N SER A 430 0.94 22.31 -28.11
CA SER A 430 0.51 23.36 -29.02
C SER A 430 1.04 23.13 -30.46
N ALA A 431 2.27 22.63 -30.60
CA ALA A 431 2.84 22.26 -31.91
C ALA A 431 2.06 21.13 -32.57
N ILE A 432 1.67 20.08 -31.81
CA ILE A 432 0.82 19.02 -32.32
C ILE A 432 -0.51 19.61 -32.81
N ALA A 433 -1.18 20.41 -32.01
CA ALA A 433 -2.43 21.07 -32.39
C ALA A 433 -2.29 21.89 -33.70
N GLY A 434 -1.25 22.72 -33.79
CA GLY A 434 -0.98 23.54 -34.96
C GLY A 434 -0.73 22.77 -36.25
N LEU A 435 0.01 21.64 -36.17
CA LEU A 435 0.33 20.79 -37.31
C LEU A 435 -0.85 19.87 -37.73
N GLU A 436 -1.54 19.27 -36.76
CA GLU A 436 -2.64 18.34 -37.03
C GLU A 436 -3.90 19.06 -37.55
N THR A 437 -4.14 20.29 -37.13
CA THR A 437 -5.21 21.14 -37.71
C THR A 437 -4.85 21.72 -39.06
N GLY A 438 -3.57 21.60 -39.50
CA GLY A 438 -3.09 22.22 -40.71
C GLY A 438 -2.98 23.75 -40.63
N THR A 439 -3.18 24.33 -39.42
CA THR A 439 -3.14 25.81 -39.22
C THR A 439 -1.78 26.39 -39.49
N VAL A 440 -0.73 25.63 -39.18
CA VAL A 440 0.67 25.97 -39.46
C VAL A 440 1.44 24.75 -39.98
N ARG A 441 2.57 25.01 -40.65
CA ARG A 441 3.57 24.01 -40.97
C ARG A 441 4.86 24.32 -40.21
N VAL A 442 5.79 23.41 -40.16
CA VAL A 442 7.09 23.60 -39.46
C VAL A 442 7.84 24.84 -39.94
N ASP A 443 7.73 25.14 -41.21
CA ASP A 443 8.36 26.32 -41.88
C ASP A 443 7.48 27.58 -41.90
N THR A 444 6.30 27.55 -41.31
CA THR A 444 5.42 28.73 -41.20
C THR A 444 6.10 29.77 -40.33
N ALA A 445 6.45 30.91 -40.92
CA ALA A 445 7.10 32.00 -40.22
C ALA A 445 6.07 32.88 -39.45
N PHE A 446 6.51 33.45 -38.35
CA PHE A 446 5.77 34.50 -37.64
C PHE A 446 5.67 35.74 -38.56
N PRO A 447 4.46 36.25 -38.85
CA PRO A 447 4.26 37.25 -39.87
C PRO A 447 4.47 38.72 -39.43
N TYR A 448 4.64 38.95 -38.10
CA TYR A 448 4.66 40.28 -37.49
C TYR A 448 6.01 40.57 -36.82
N GLU A 449 7.12 40.15 -37.41
CA GLU A 449 8.45 40.35 -36.79
C GLU A 449 8.80 41.81 -36.58
N ASP A 450 8.30 42.71 -37.43
CA ASP A 450 8.44 44.16 -37.36
C ASP A 450 7.62 44.83 -36.25
N GLU A 451 6.64 44.14 -35.70
CA GLU A 451 5.83 44.57 -34.54
C GLU A 451 6.45 44.18 -33.19
N ILE A 452 7.53 43.37 -33.20
CA ILE A 452 8.22 42.98 -31.97
C ILE A 452 9.02 44.17 -31.45
N VAL A 453 8.80 44.52 -30.19
CA VAL A 453 9.44 45.66 -29.52
C VAL A 453 10.37 45.22 -28.41
N LYS A 454 11.44 45.91 -28.18
CA LYS A 454 12.35 45.73 -27.05
C LYS A 454 11.61 46.24 -25.77
N VAL A 455 11.50 45.35 -24.78
CA VAL A 455 10.86 45.64 -23.47
C VAL A 455 11.92 45.96 -22.42
N THR A 456 12.98 45.17 -22.38
CA THR A 456 14.17 45.38 -21.54
C THR A 456 15.44 45.07 -22.33
N ASP A 457 16.62 45.26 -21.72
CA ASP A 457 17.87 44.88 -22.34
C ASP A 457 18.03 43.37 -22.61
N LYS A 458 17.18 42.56 -22.00
CA LYS A 458 17.20 41.09 -22.12
C LYS A 458 15.93 40.49 -22.70
N THR A 459 14.88 41.29 -22.93
CA THR A 459 13.57 40.76 -23.32
C THR A 459 12.94 41.59 -24.45
N ASP A 460 12.29 40.86 -25.37
CA ASP A 460 11.39 41.41 -26.37
C ASP A 460 9.94 41.11 -26.00
N GLY A 461 9.03 41.91 -26.55
CA GLY A 461 7.59 41.74 -26.33
C GLY A 461 6.82 41.89 -27.62
N TRP A 462 5.67 41.25 -27.71
CA TRP A 462 4.70 41.39 -28.78
C TRP A 462 3.28 41.29 -28.26
N ARG A 463 2.37 42.00 -28.88
CA ARG A 463 0.91 41.86 -28.76
C ARG A 463 0.27 42.24 -30.10
N PRO A 464 -0.92 41.67 -30.44
CA PRO A 464 -1.62 42.05 -31.65
C PRO A 464 -1.88 43.55 -31.70
N LYS A 465 -1.65 44.20 -32.85
CA LYS A 465 -1.90 45.60 -33.04
C LYS A 465 -3.38 45.94 -32.81
N GLY A 466 -3.65 46.95 -31.99
CA GLY A 466 -5.01 47.33 -31.60
C GLY A 466 -5.64 46.47 -30.52
N SER A 467 -4.96 45.45 -30.01
CA SER A 467 -5.47 44.64 -28.88
C SER A 467 -5.54 45.46 -27.58
N GLN A 468 -6.50 45.09 -26.68
CA GLN A 468 -6.66 45.73 -25.36
C GLN A 468 -5.85 44.92 -24.27
N TRP A 469 -4.82 44.20 -24.67
CA TRP A 469 -4.01 43.44 -23.74
C TRP A 469 -3.25 44.35 -22.78
N SER A 470 -3.40 44.08 -21.48
CA SER A 470 -2.66 44.79 -20.42
C SER A 470 -1.15 44.54 -20.47
N HIS A 471 -0.76 43.32 -20.91
CA HIS A 471 0.63 42.87 -20.97
C HIS A 471 0.95 42.22 -22.33
N MET A 472 2.18 42.40 -22.79
CA MET A 472 2.69 41.73 -23.96
C MET A 472 3.06 40.26 -23.64
N ILE A 473 3.14 39.40 -24.67
CA ILE A 473 3.85 38.15 -24.57
C ILE A 473 5.34 38.49 -24.59
N ILE A 474 6.08 38.02 -23.60
CA ILE A 474 7.50 38.31 -23.43
C ILE A 474 8.32 37.09 -23.80
N ARG A 475 9.42 37.30 -24.50
CA ARG A 475 10.50 36.34 -24.74
C ARG A 475 11.84 36.90 -24.31
N GLU A 476 12.78 36.05 -23.92
CA GLU A 476 14.17 36.45 -23.77
C GLU A 476 14.81 36.72 -25.15
N HIS A 477 15.75 37.67 -25.23
CA HIS A 477 16.49 37.91 -26.44
C HIS A 477 17.18 36.63 -26.93
N MET A 478 16.79 36.19 -28.11
CA MET A 478 17.61 35.22 -28.85
C MET A 478 18.89 35.93 -29.26
N LYS A 479 20.05 35.39 -28.86
CA LYS A 479 21.35 35.95 -29.23
C LYS A 479 21.40 36.13 -30.76
N SER A 480 21.35 37.38 -31.19
CA SER A 480 21.36 37.88 -32.56
C SER A 480 20.32 37.25 -33.51
N SER A 481 19.21 37.95 -33.72
CA SER A 481 18.20 37.65 -34.75
C SER A 481 18.83 37.54 -36.18
N ALA A 482 19.92 38.24 -36.45
CA ALA A 482 20.64 38.18 -37.73
C ALA A 482 21.22 36.80 -38.06
N SER A 483 21.54 35.97 -37.08
CA SER A 483 22.14 34.63 -37.28
C SER A 483 21.12 33.53 -37.47
N TYR A 484 19.84 33.74 -37.09
CA TYR A 484 18.87 32.65 -37.01
C TYR A 484 17.80 32.69 -38.13
N GLY A 485 17.76 33.76 -39.00
CA GLY A 485 16.75 33.93 -40.07
C GLY A 485 15.31 34.05 -39.51
N LYS A 486 14.29 33.69 -40.29
CA LYS A 486 12.87 33.86 -39.93
C LYS A 486 12.46 33.06 -38.70
N LEU A 487 11.65 33.63 -37.83
CA LEU A 487 11.07 32.94 -36.68
C LEU A 487 9.97 31.98 -37.14
N ASP A 488 10.32 30.71 -37.30
CA ASP A 488 9.41 29.61 -37.63
C ASP A 488 9.22 28.67 -36.43
N MET A 489 8.37 27.63 -36.58
CA MET A 489 8.10 26.66 -35.51
C MET A 489 9.39 25.96 -35.03
N LYS A 490 10.29 25.57 -35.94
CA LYS A 490 11.55 24.91 -35.60
C LYS A 490 12.36 25.74 -34.62
N ARG A 491 12.54 27.03 -34.93
CA ARG A 491 13.30 27.96 -34.09
C ARG A 491 12.58 28.24 -32.80
N ALA A 492 11.26 28.40 -32.86
CA ALA A 492 10.42 28.63 -31.70
C ALA A 492 10.49 27.46 -30.73
N LEU A 493 10.61 26.21 -31.18
CA LEU A 493 10.84 25.05 -30.32
C LEU A 493 12.27 25.05 -29.76
N VAL A 494 13.27 25.25 -30.59
CA VAL A 494 14.71 25.23 -30.21
C VAL A 494 15.03 26.25 -29.14
N PHE A 495 14.57 27.50 -29.32
CA PHE A 495 14.81 28.59 -28.36
C PHE A 495 13.65 28.87 -27.41
N SER A 496 12.63 28.04 -27.47
CA SER A 496 11.45 28.14 -26.58
C SER A 496 10.72 29.47 -26.69
N ASP A 497 10.53 30.01 -27.92
CA ASP A 497 9.93 31.31 -28.16
C ASP A 497 8.46 31.40 -27.76
N ASN A 498 8.10 32.32 -26.87
CA ASN A 498 6.76 32.53 -26.41
C ASN A 498 5.88 33.28 -27.42
N ILE A 499 6.48 34.23 -28.18
CA ILE A 499 5.75 35.08 -29.13
C ILE A 499 5.17 34.24 -30.26
N TYR A 500 5.97 33.34 -30.83
CA TYR A 500 5.53 32.44 -31.87
C TYR A 500 4.37 31.53 -31.36
N PHE A 501 4.57 30.89 -30.22
CA PHE A 501 3.55 29.96 -29.68
C PHE A 501 2.28 30.64 -29.20
N GLY A 502 2.36 31.83 -28.64
CA GLY A 502 1.17 32.62 -28.29
C GLY A 502 0.38 33.04 -29.54
N TRP A 503 1.06 33.52 -30.56
CA TRP A 503 0.44 33.81 -31.86
C TRP A 503 -0.17 32.57 -32.51
N MET A 504 0.56 31.48 -32.55
CA MET A 504 0.10 30.23 -33.11
C MET A 504 -1.15 29.69 -32.37
N GLY A 505 -1.16 29.73 -31.02
CA GLY A 505 -2.32 29.32 -30.23
C GLY A 505 -3.57 30.11 -30.55
N MET A 506 -3.47 31.43 -30.70
CA MET A 506 -4.59 32.25 -31.16
C MET A 506 -5.04 31.88 -32.59
N LYS A 507 -4.11 31.56 -33.48
CA LYS A 507 -4.42 31.15 -34.85
C LYS A 507 -5.12 29.79 -34.92
N VAL A 508 -4.72 28.83 -34.06
CA VAL A 508 -5.39 27.52 -33.89
C VAL A 508 -6.78 27.73 -33.30
N GLY A 509 -6.92 28.68 -32.36
CA GLY A 509 -8.18 29.00 -31.69
C GLY A 509 -8.49 28.12 -30.48
N ALA A 510 -9.35 28.63 -29.59
CA ALA A 510 -9.67 27.99 -28.30
C ALA A 510 -10.25 26.59 -28.48
N LYS A 511 -11.15 26.40 -29.42
CA LYS A 511 -11.80 25.11 -29.67
C LYS A 511 -10.78 24.01 -29.93
N ASP A 512 -9.86 24.23 -30.86
CA ASP A 512 -8.90 23.19 -31.24
C ASP A 512 -7.77 23.04 -30.22
N MET A 513 -7.35 24.13 -29.55
CA MET A 513 -6.40 24.04 -28.45
C MET A 513 -6.93 23.21 -27.28
N ILE A 514 -8.19 23.37 -26.90
CA ILE A 514 -8.86 22.57 -25.86
C ILE A 514 -8.97 21.13 -26.32
N ALA A 515 -9.52 20.88 -27.51
CA ALA A 515 -9.74 19.54 -28.03
C ALA A 515 -8.44 18.72 -28.13
N TRP A 516 -7.33 19.35 -28.55
CA TRP A 516 -6.02 18.66 -28.61
C TRP A 516 -5.40 18.45 -27.23
N SER A 517 -5.66 19.34 -26.26
CA SER A 517 -5.24 19.13 -24.88
C SER A 517 -5.97 17.93 -24.26
N GLU A 518 -7.28 17.85 -24.44
CA GLU A 518 -8.13 16.75 -23.97
C GLU A 518 -7.77 15.42 -24.67
N ARG A 519 -7.52 15.47 -25.98
CA ARG A 519 -7.09 14.29 -26.75
C ARG A 519 -5.78 13.70 -26.21
N LEU A 520 -4.87 14.53 -25.70
CA LEU A 520 -3.63 14.13 -25.06
C LEU A 520 -3.83 13.79 -23.55
N GLY A 521 -5.06 13.81 -23.05
CA GLY A 521 -5.44 13.45 -21.68
C GLY A 521 -5.36 14.59 -20.67
N ILE A 522 -5.08 15.85 -21.07
CA ILE A 522 -5.10 16.98 -20.16
C ILE A 522 -6.56 17.35 -19.85
N GLY A 523 -6.88 17.54 -18.57
CA GLY A 523 -8.26 17.69 -18.09
C GLY A 523 -8.87 16.37 -17.60
N GLU A 524 -8.11 15.28 -17.67
CA GLU A 524 -8.50 13.95 -17.16
C GLU A 524 -7.54 13.51 -16.04
N GLN A 525 -7.95 12.48 -15.31
CA GLN A 525 -7.07 11.75 -14.40
C GLN A 525 -6.45 10.59 -15.17
N ILE A 526 -5.12 10.56 -15.29
CA ILE A 526 -4.45 9.44 -15.93
C ILE A 526 -4.60 8.17 -15.07
N PRO A 527 -4.98 7.01 -15.66
CA PRO A 527 -5.02 5.76 -14.94
C PRO A 527 -3.62 5.34 -14.46
N PHE A 528 -3.53 4.99 -13.19
CA PHE A 528 -2.30 4.49 -12.56
C PHE A 528 -2.70 3.76 -11.27
N GLU A 529 -1.86 2.86 -10.74
CA GLU A 529 -2.19 2.12 -9.52
C GLU A 529 -2.33 3.04 -8.30
N LEU A 530 -1.43 4.03 -8.18
CA LEU A 530 -1.51 5.04 -7.15
C LEU A 530 -2.50 6.15 -7.57
N SER A 531 -3.12 6.78 -6.58
CA SER A 531 -3.98 7.94 -6.85
C SER A 531 -3.19 9.06 -7.52
N VAL A 532 -3.70 9.59 -8.63
CA VAL A 532 -3.13 10.72 -9.38
C VAL A 532 -4.11 11.87 -9.35
N LYS A 533 -3.65 13.09 -9.14
CA LYS A 533 -4.51 14.27 -9.27
C LYS A 533 -4.89 14.51 -10.72
N LYS A 534 -6.16 14.87 -10.92
CA LYS A 534 -6.68 15.28 -12.22
C LYS A 534 -5.99 16.59 -12.66
N SER A 535 -5.47 16.63 -13.89
CA SER A 535 -4.97 17.86 -14.52
C SER A 535 -6.11 18.80 -14.92
N GLN A 536 -5.79 20.04 -15.23
CA GLN A 536 -6.78 21.04 -15.69
C GLN A 536 -6.19 21.93 -16.78
N ILE A 537 -7.04 22.39 -17.70
CA ILE A 537 -6.71 23.39 -18.73
C ILE A 537 -6.94 24.79 -18.16
N SER A 538 -8.05 24.98 -17.47
CA SER A 538 -8.35 26.21 -16.71
C SER A 538 -9.11 25.87 -15.42
N ASN A 539 -9.28 26.88 -14.54
CA ASN A 539 -10.13 26.77 -13.35
C ASN A 539 -11.64 26.81 -13.68
N ASP A 540 -11.98 27.14 -14.90
CA ASP A 540 -13.34 27.14 -15.42
C ASP A 540 -13.62 25.75 -16.04
N PRO A 541 -14.59 24.98 -15.53
CA PRO A 541 -14.89 23.64 -16.02
C PRO A 541 -15.22 23.57 -17.53
N GLU A 542 -15.80 24.63 -18.07
CA GLU A 542 -16.16 24.73 -19.50
C GLU A 542 -15.05 25.39 -20.33
N ASN A 543 -13.92 25.76 -19.73
CA ASN A 543 -12.83 26.48 -20.38
C ASN A 543 -13.28 27.78 -21.09
N ALA A 544 -14.35 28.40 -20.63
CA ALA A 544 -14.98 29.54 -21.30
C ALA A 544 -14.04 30.75 -21.40
N LYS A 545 -13.07 30.89 -20.50
CA LYS A 545 -12.05 31.96 -20.55
C LYS A 545 -11.23 31.92 -21.80
N LEU A 546 -10.91 30.71 -22.33
CA LEU A 546 -10.12 30.54 -23.55
C LEU A 546 -10.87 31.08 -24.78
N TYR A 547 -12.20 30.97 -24.81
CA TYR A 547 -13.04 31.49 -25.90
C TYR A 547 -13.25 33.02 -25.85
N LYS A 548 -13.15 33.59 -24.65
CA LYS A 548 -13.49 35.02 -24.43
C LYS A 548 -12.27 35.93 -24.34
N ASN A 549 -11.06 35.35 -24.21
CA ASN A 549 -9.85 36.11 -23.91
C ASN A 549 -8.64 35.58 -24.70
N ASP A 550 -8.32 36.25 -25.79
CA ASP A 550 -7.20 35.89 -26.66
C ASP A 550 -5.85 35.91 -25.94
N LYS A 551 -5.66 36.81 -24.96
CA LYS A 551 -4.43 36.84 -24.17
C LYS A 551 -4.34 35.60 -23.30
N PHE A 552 -5.44 35.16 -22.67
CA PHE A 552 -5.48 33.96 -21.86
C PHE A 552 -5.24 32.71 -22.71
N LEU A 553 -5.82 32.65 -23.92
CA LEU A 553 -5.55 31.59 -24.89
C LEU A 553 -4.07 31.56 -25.30
N ALA A 554 -3.48 32.73 -25.58
CA ALA A 554 -2.09 32.85 -25.93
C ALA A 554 -1.14 32.39 -24.79
N ASP A 555 -1.48 32.75 -23.53
CA ASP A 555 -0.73 32.31 -22.35
C ASP A 555 -0.86 30.80 -22.14
N THR A 556 -2.06 30.25 -22.32
CA THR A 556 -2.28 28.79 -22.26
C THR A 556 -1.47 28.07 -23.32
N ALA A 557 -1.39 28.59 -24.55
CA ALA A 557 -0.63 27.99 -25.64
C ALA A 557 0.89 27.92 -25.37
N VAL A 558 1.42 28.76 -24.48
CA VAL A 558 2.83 28.68 -24.04
C VAL A 558 3.02 27.89 -22.75
N GLY A 559 1.92 27.36 -22.17
CA GLY A 559 1.93 26.53 -20.96
C GLY A 559 1.82 27.31 -19.66
N HIS A 560 1.25 28.52 -19.71
CA HIS A 560 0.99 29.37 -18.56
C HIS A 560 -0.52 29.46 -18.27
N GLY A 561 -0.95 30.49 -17.57
CA GLY A 561 -2.34 30.71 -17.19
C GLY A 561 -2.76 29.80 -16.02
N GLU A 562 -3.91 29.13 -16.16
CA GLU A 562 -4.49 28.24 -15.12
C GLU A 562 -4.24 26.74 -15.42
N LEU A 563 -3.43 26.45 -16.42
CA LEU A 563 -3.06 25.09 -16.84
C LEU A 563 -2.20 24.42 -15.78
N LEU A 564 -2.65 23.29 -15.26
CA LEU A 564 -1.94 22.50 -14.25
C LEU A 564 -1.93 21.02 -14.63
N ILE A 565 -0.76 20.38 -14.46
CA ILE A 565 -0.56 18.98 -14.79
C ILE A 565 0.36 18.29 -13.78
N THR A 566 0.14 17.01 -13.54
CA THR A 566 1.07 16.22 -12.71
C THR A 566 2.31 15.81 -13.49
N PRO A 567 3.47 15.64 -12.82
CA PRO A 567 4.67 15.12 -13.48
C PRO A 567 4.43 13.77 -14.20
N LEU A 568 3.70 12.84 -13.56
CA LEU A 568 3.40 11.54 -14.18
C LEU A 568 2.65 11.69 -15.50
N GLN A 569 1.61 12.53 -15.54
CA GLN A 569 0.85 12.73 -16.76
C GLN A 569 1.66 13.44 -17.84
N LEU A 570 2.48 14.44 -17.49
CA LEU A 570 3.33 15.13 -18.44
C LEU A 570 4.42 14.18 -19.01
N SER A 571 4.97 13.29 -18.17
CA SER A 571 5.90 12.24 -18.61
C SER A 571 5.24 11.29 -19.62
N ALA A 572 4.03 10.82 -19.32
CA ALA A 572 3.26 9.95 -20.22
C ALA A 572 2.94 10.65 -21.55
N ILE A 573 2.53 11.93 -21.53
CA ILE A 573 2.31 12.71 -22.76
C ILE A 573 3.60 12.82 -23.58
N PHE A 574 4.72 13.14 -22.94
CA PHE A 574 5.99 13.31 -23.67
C PHE A 574 6.51 11.99 -24.24
N SER A 575 6.16 10.84 -23.66
CA SER A 575 6.56 9.51 -24.15
C SER A 575 6.00 9.19 -25.55
N LEU A 576 4.98 9.91 -26.04
CA LEU A 576 4.44 9.75 -27.39
C LEU A 576 5.50 9.89 -28.48
N TYR A 577 6.59 10.66 -28.21
CA TYR A 577 7.71 10.82 -29.13
C TYR A 577 8.53 9.53 -29.31
N GLY A 578 8.53 8.64 -28.32
CA GLY A 578 9.13 7.30 -28.38
C GLY A 578 8.17 6.19 -28.83
N ASN A 579 6.87 6.52 -29.02
CA ASN A 579 5.83 5.54 -29.37
C ASN A 579 4.94 6.01 -30.54
N SER A 580 5.52 6.67 -31.54
CA SER A 580 4.87 7.01 -32.81
C SER A 580 3.52 7.73 -32.68
N GLY A 581 3.31 8.48 -31.58
CA GLY A 581 2.10 9.26 -31.33
C GLY A 581 1.04 8.56 -30.47
N SER A 582 1.34 7.43 -29.90
CA SER A 582 0.49 6.76 -28.89
C SER A 582 1.03 7.01 -27.47
N ILE A 583 0.14 7.11 -26.51
CA ILE A 583 0.46 7.25 -25.08
C ILE A 583 0.04 5.97 -24.38
N MET A 584 1.01 5.25 -23.83
CA MET A 584 0.75 4.06 -23.04
C MET A 584 0.25 4.44 -21.65
N GLN A 585 -0.58 3.60 -21.05
CA GLN A 585 -0.95 3.73 -19.66
C GLN A 585 0.28 3.47 -18.80
N PRO A 586 0.71 4.43 -17.95
CA PRO A 586 1.80 4.17 -17.03
C PRO A 586 1.37 3.13 -15.98
N TYR A 587 2.30 2.27 -15.59
CA TYR A 587 2.11 1.30 -14.52
C TYR A 587 3.41 1.03 -13.78
N CYS A 588 3.28 0.64 -12.50
CA CYS A 588 4.43 0.41 -11.62
C CYS A 588 4.48 -0.99 -11.01
N VAL A 589 3.48 -1.83 -11.24
CA VAL A 589 3.49 -3.23 -10.79
C VAL A 589 3.55 -4.14 -12.00
N GLU A 590 4.62 -4.91 -12.09
CA GLU A 590 4.86 -5.85 -13.19
C GLU A 590 4.08 -7.14 -13.02
N SER A 591 4.15 -7.73 -11.83
CA SER A 591 3.49 -9.01 -11.55
C SER A 591 3.23 -9.23 -10.06
N ILE A 592 2.30 -10.14 -9.80
CA ILE A 592 2.07 -10.75 -8.49
C ILE A 592 2.61 -12.17 -8.57
N CYS A 593 3.39 -12.59 -7.59
CA CYS A 593 4.06 -13.88 -7.55
C CYS A 593 3.76 -14.64 -6.26
N THR A 594 3.84 -15.96 -6.31
CA THR A 594 4.01 -16.81 -5.13
C THR A 594 5.46 -17.27 -5.07
N THR A 595 6.02 -17.34 -3.87
CA THR A 595 7.37 -17.84 -3.63
C THR A 595 7.30 -19.20 -2.94
N ASP A 596 7.96 -20.21 -3.49
CA ASP A 596 8.03 -21.53 -2.89
C ASP A 596 9.12 -21.63 -1.79
N GLU A 597 9.18 -22.77 -1.09
CA GLU A 597 10.16 -23.01 -0.02
C GLU A 597 11.63 -22.93 -0.48
N LEU A 598 11.88 -23.03 -1.78
CA LEU A 598 13.21 -22.90 -2.38
C LEU A 598 13.51 -21.47 -2.86
N GLY A 599 12.61 -20.50 -2.57
CA GLY A 599 12.76 -19.11 -2.98
C GLY A 599 12.48 -18.84 -4.47
N ARG A 600 11.79 -19.75 -5.17
CA ARG A 600 11.46 -19.57 -6.59
C ARG A 600 10.15 -18.83 -6.74
N HIS A 601 10.17 -17.74 -7.50
CA HIS A 601 8.99 -16.95 -7.81
C HIS A 601 8.22 -17.54 -8.99
N THR A 602 6.91 -17.72 -8.81
CA THR A 602 5.99 -18.11 -9.88
C THR A 602 4.94 -17.02 -10.04
N ALA A 603 4.85 -16.44 -11.23
CA ALA A 603 3.87 -15.40 -11.50
C ALA A 603 2.44 -15.96 -11.45
N VAL A 604 1.60 -15.35 -10.62
CA VAL A 604 0.15 -15.61 -10.52
C VAL A 604 -0.61 -14.68 -11.48
N SER A 605 -0.15 -13.44 -11.59
CA SER A 605 -0.67 -12.48 -12.57
C SER A 605 0.46 -11.59 -13.08
N VAL A 606 0.33 -11.15 -14.34
CA VAL A 606 1.24 -10.20 -14.98
C VAL A 606 0.42 -9.04 -15.51
N THR A 607 0.89 -7.82 -15.28
CA THR A 607 0.24 -6.62 -15.79
C THR A 607 0.30 -6.61 -17.31
N LYS A 608 -0.86 -6.39 -17.95
CA LYS A 608 -0.94 -6.26 -19.41
C LYS A 608 -0.71 -4.82 -19.80
N GLU A 609 0.25 -4.63 -20.70
CA GLU A 609 0.49 -3.35 -21.35
C GLU A 609 -0.74 -2.92 -22.13
N GLN A 610 -1.16 -1.66 -21.97
CA GLN A 610 -2.29 -1.11 -22.70
C GLN A 610 -2.08 0.35 -23.04
N ALA A 611 -2.65 0.80 -24.14
CA ALA A 611 -2.63 2.19 -24.51
C ALA A 611 -3.63 2.98 -23.62
N TYR A 612 -3.19 4.11 -23.11
CA TYR A 612 -4.07 5.12 -22.51
C TYR A 612 -4.79 5.92 -23.61
N LYS A 613 -4.03 6.33 -24.61
CA LYS A 613 -4.55 7.05 -25.80
C LYS A 613 -3.83 6.50 -27.04
N GLU A 614 -4.59 5.83 -27.89
CA GLU A 614 -4.05 5.30 -29.15
C GLU A 614 -3.96 6.39 -30.21
N GLN A 615 -2.85 6.45 -30.95
CA GLN A 615 -2.62 7.28 -32.13
C GLN A 615 -3.20 8.69 -31.96
N VAL A 616 -2.81 9.42 -30.89
CA VAL A 616 -3.31 10.77 -30.60
C VAL A 616 -2.95 11.78 -31.67
N CYS A 617 -1.81 11.60 -32.34
CA CYS A 617 -1.40 12.38 -33.50
C CYS A 617 -0.71 11.49 -34.53
N SER A 618 -0.54 12.00 -35.75
CA SER A 618 0.11 11.25 -36.82
C SER A 618 1.60 11.05 -36.54
N ASN A 619 2.16 9.91 -36.97
CA ASN A 619 3.59 9.66 -36.90
C ASN A 619 4.39 10.73 -37.67
N ALA A 620 3.85 11.25 -38.77
CA ALA A 620 4.45 12.35 -39.51
C ALA A 620 4.60 13.63 -38.67
N THR A 621 3.64 13.93 -37.81
CA THR A 621 3.71 15.05 -36.86
C THR A 621 4.74 14.79 -35.75
N VAL A 622 4.79 13.57 -35.21
CA VAL A 622 5.79 13.15 -34.24
C VAL A 622 7.20 13.35 -34.81
N GLU A 623 7.47 12.83 -35.99
CA GLU A 623 8.79 12.95 -36.62
C GLU A 623 9.19 14.41 -36.90
N LYS A 624 8.26 15.24 -37.41
CA LYS A 624 8.51 16.67 -37.64
C LYS A 624 8.86 17.41 -36.36
N ILE A 625 8.15 17.15 -35.26
CA ILE A 625 8.44 17.81 -33.99
C ILE A 625 9.71 17.25 -33.37
N SER A 626 9.92 15.92 -33.39
CA SER A 626 11.16 15.28 -32.92
C SER A 626 12.41 15.87 -33.55
N ALA A 627 12.41 16.04 -34.90
CA ALA A 627 13.53 16.67 -35.62
C ALA A 627 13.82 18.12 -35.16
N CYS A 628 12.79 18.84 -34.68
CA CYS A 628 12.98 20.15 -34.06
C CYS A 628 13.54 20.02 -32.64
N LEU A 629 13.02 19.08 -31.86
CA LEU A 629 13.39 18.88 -30.47
C LEU A 629 14.79 18.31 -30.29
N GLU A 630 15.32 17.54 -31.23
CA GLU A 630 16.71 17.10 -31.24
C GLU A 630 17.68 18.30 -31.23
N LYS A 631 17.33 19.41 -31.86
CA LYS A 631 18.18 20.62 -31.89
C LYS A 631 18.17 21.38 -30.57
N VAL A 632 17.22 21.13 -29.68
CA VAL A 632 17.13 21.79 -28.37
C VAL A 632 18.32 21.44 -27.47
N THR A 633 18.85 20.21 -27.57
CA THR A 633 20.02 19.75 -26.81
C THR A 633 21.35 20.13 -27.52
N VAL A 634 21.32 20.42 -28.80
CA VAL A 634 22.55 20.79 -29.58
C VAL A 634 22.78 22.31 -29.53
N ASP A 635 21.78 23.08 -29.91
CA ASP A 635 21.88 24.52 -30.13
C ASP A 635 20.95 25.35 -29.21
N GLY A 636 19.99 24.69 -28.55
CA GLY A 636 18.89 25.33 -27.85
C GLY A 636 19.01 25.36 -26.31
N THR A 637 17.84 25.47 -25.70
CA THR A 637 17.69 25.68 -24.25
C THR A 637 18.09 24.50 -23.36
N ALA A 638 18.25 23.29 -23.93
CA ALA A 638 18.70 22.09 -23.21
C ALA A 638 20.17 21.72 -23.52
N LYS A 639 20.98 22.61 -24.08
CA LYS A 639 22.39 22.34 -24.43
C LYS A 639 23.21 21.80 -23.27
N ALA A 640 22.91 22.23 -22.03
CA ALA A 640 23.60 21.77 -20.83
C ALA A 640 23.29 20.30 -20.49
N ALA A 641 22.18 19.74 -20.99
CA ALA A 641 21.79 18.34 -20.78
C ALA A 641 22.29 17.40 -21.89
N ASN A 642 23.02 17.93 -22.91
CA ASN A 642 23.54 17.12 -23.99
C ASN A 642 24.56 16.08 -23.50
N VAL A 643 24.43 14.85 -23.98
CA VAL A 643 25.37 13.75 -23.76
C VAL A 643 25.98 13.31 -25.07
N LYS A 644 27.31 13.33 -25.15
CA LYS A 644 28.04 12.96 -26.39
C LYS A 644 27.72 11.52 -26.81
N GLY A 645 27.32 11.35 -28.06
CA GLY A 645 26.99 10.03 -28.62
C GLY A 645 25.54 9.62 -28.43
N MET A 646 24.68 10.52 -27.90
CA MET A 646 23.25 10.31 -27.83
C MET A 646 22.47 11.29 -28.71
N THR A 647 21.37 10.84 -29.27
CA THR A 647 20.37 11.70 -29.93
C THR A 647 19.16 11.82 -28.99
N LEU A 648 18.94 13.02 -28.48
CA LEU A 648 17.89 13.32 -27.49
C LEU A 648 16.81 14.20 -28.12
N VAL A 649 15.57 13.75 -28.07
CA VAL A 649 14.37 14.55 -28.35
C VAL A 649 13.95 15.21 -27.03
N ALA A 650 14.15 16.52 -26.89
CA ALA A 650 13.99 17.14 -25.56
C ALA A 650 13.37 18.54 -25.61
N LYS A 651 12.71 18.90 -24.48
CA LYS A 651 12.14 20.24 -24.27
C LYS A 651 12.31 20.69 -22.83
N THR A 652 12.83 21.90 -22.65
CA THR A 652 12.84 22.57 -21.34
C THR A 652 11.58 23.40 -21.16
N GLY A 653 11.17 23.54 -19.91
CA GLY A 653 10.12 24.44 -19.46
C GLY A 653 10.57 25.24 -18.24
N THR A 654 10.00 26.42 -18.09
CA THR A 654 10.05 27.21 -16.86
C THR A 654 8.72 27.94 -16.77
N ALA A 655 8.05 27.82 -15.63
CA ALA A 655 6.81 28.54 -15.36
C ALA A 655 6.96 29.26 -14.03
N GLN A 656 6.58 30.53 -13.98
CA GLN A 656 6.56 31.28 -12.74
C GLN A 656 5.43 30.74 -11.86
N LYS A 657 5.73 30.40 -10.60
CA LYS A 657 4.77 29.95 -9.60
C LYS A 657 4.26 31.15 -8.79
N ASN A 658 5.18 32.02 -8.39
CA ASN A 658 4.92 33.30 -7.70
C ASN A 658 6.10 34.24 -7.94
N ASP A 659 6.19 35.35 -7.21
CA ASP A 659 7.26 36.35 -7.39
C ASP A 659 8.68 35.81 -7.03
N THR A 660 8.77 34.80 -6.18
CA THR A 660 10.02 34.26 -5.64
C THR A 660 10.32 32.84 -6.08
N GLU A 661 9.34 32.12 -6.65
CA GLU A 661 9.45 30.70 -7.00
C GLU A 661 9.07 30.43 -8.45
N GLU A 662 9.65 29.40 -9.02
CA GLU A 662 9.36 28.91 -10.36
C GLU A 662 9.37 27.38 -10.43
N ILE A 663 8.68 26.85 -11.41
CA ILE A 663 8.71 25.41 -11.75
C ILE A 663 9.58 25.22 -12.98
N GLY A 664 10.66 24.49 -12.80
CA GLY A 664 11.57 24.08 -13.87
C GLY A 664 11.24 22.68 -14.40
N TRP A 665 11.21 22.53 -15.71
CA TRP A 665 10.95 21.27 -16.38
C TRP A 665 12.05 20.91 -17.37
N MET A 666 12.37 19.61 -17.44
CA MET A 666 13.10 19.00 -18.52
C MET A 666 12.41 17.71 -18.91
N ALA A 667 11.86 17.64 -20.10
CA ALA A 667 11.31 16.42 -20.68
C ALA A 667 12.24 15.97 -21.82
N GLY A 668 12.54 14.68 -21.89
CA GLY A 668 13.42 14.12 -22.91
C GLY A 668 13.09 12.68 -23.25
N TYR A 669 13.42 12.26 -24.47
CA TYR A 669 13.36 10.89 -24.95
C TYR A 669 14.69 10.55 -25.62
N ILE A 670 15.25 9.38 -25.30
CA ILE A 670 16.49 8.88 -25.90
C ILE A 670 16.14 8.17 -27.20
N ARG A 671 16.48 8.80 -28.33
CA ARG A 671 16.22 8.25 -29.65
C ARG A 671 17.30 7.29 -30.12
N GLU A 672 18.56 7.62 -29.81
CA GLU A 672 19.73 6.83 -30.16
C GLU A 672 20.83 6.97 -29.11
N GLY A 673 21.64 5.94 -28.96
CA GLY A 673 22.87 5.94 -28.14
C GLY A 673 22.63 5.61 -26.67
N GLY A 674 21.54 4.94 -26.33
CA GLY A 674 21.20 4.47 -25.02
C GLY A 674 19.86 3.73 -25.02
N GLU A 675 19.39 3.31 -23.87
CA GLU A 675 18.04 2.76 -23.69
C GLU A 675 16.98 3.79 -24.13
N HIS A 676 15.98 3.32 -24.88
CA HIS A 676 14.95 4.17 -25.49
C HIS A 676 13.90 4.65 -24.49
N TYR A 677 14.33 5.18 -23.35
CA TYR A 677 13.44 5.66 -22.30
C TYR A 677 13.11 7.14 -22.44
N SER A 678 11.94 7.50 -21.92
CA SER A 678 11.54 8.89 -21.68
C SER A 678 11.89 9.29 -20.25
N LEU A 679 12.33 10.53 -20.09
CA LEU A 679 12.73 11.13 -18.82
C LEU A 679 11.99 12.43 -18.60
N LEU A 680 11.43 12.63 -17.41
CA LEU A 680 10.90 13.91 -16.95
C LEU A 680 11.56 14.31 -15.64
N VAL A 681 12.05 15.55 -15.58
CA VAL A 681 12.54 16.23 -14.37
C VAL A 681 11.65 17.42 -14.10
N CYS A 682 11.09 17.50 -12.89
CA CYS A 682 10.31 18.62 -12.34
C CYS A 682 11.07 19.20 -11.14
N VAL A 683 11.30 20.50 -11.14
CA VAL A 683 11.97 21.23 -10.05
C VAL A 683 11.06 22.38 -9.60
N ASP A 684 10.58 22.34 -8.37
CA ASP A 684 9.88 23.42 -7.70
C ASP A 684 10.87 24.14 -6.78
N GLY A 685 11.26 25.35 -7.10
CA GLY A 685 12.34 26.02 -6.38
C GLY A 685 12.42 27.53 -6.61
N PRO A 686 13.47 28.16 -6.09
CA PRO A 686 13.67 29.59 -6.20
C PRO A 686 13.72 30.08 -7.64
N LYS A 687 13.18 31.26 -7.88
CA LYS A 687 13.18 31.93 -9.18
C LYS A 687 14.62 32.11 -9.71
N ASN A 688 14.81 31.77 -10.98
CA ASN A 688 16.11 31.73 -11.68
C ASN A 688 17.08 30.63 -11.16
N GLY A 689 16.63 29.73 -10.28
CA GLY A 689 17.42 28.63 -9.73
C GLY A 689 17.23 27.29 -10.44
N THR A 690 16.02 27.04 -10.97
CA THR A 690 15.63 25.73 -11.48
C THR A 690 16.30 25.34 -12.82
N GLY A 691 16.77 26.32 -13.58
CA GLY A 691 17.33 26.11 -14.93
C GLY A 691 18.54 25.16 -14.97
N ALA A 692 19.53 25.40 -14.10
CA ALA A 692 20.72 24.58 -13.99
C ALA A 692 20.43 23.22 -13.36
N ILE A 693 19.55 23.18 -12.37
CA ILE A 693 19.20 21.95 -11.63
C ILE A 693 18.57 20.93 -12.58
N LYS A 694 17.49 21.28 -13.27
CA LYS A 694 16.77 20.37 -14.17
C LYS A 694 17.64 19.78 -15.27
N THR A 695 18.54 20.59 -15.84
CA THR A 695 19.44 20.13 -16.91
C THR A 695 20.59 19.28 -16.38
N SER A 696 21.08 19.57 -15.16
CA SER A 696 22.12 18.77 -14.52
C SER A 696 21.61 17.38 -14.12
N VAL A 697 20.43 17.30 -13.50
CA VAL A 697 19.79 16.03 -13.14
C VAL A 697 19.50 15.21 -14.40
N ALA A 698 18.91 15.82 -15.42
CA ALA A 698 18.63 15.13 -16.68
C ALA A 698 19.91 14.60 -17.35
N LYS A 699 20.99 15.40 -17.36
CA LYS A 699 22.29 14.97 -17.91
C LYS A 699 22.88 13.78 -17.16
N GLY A 700 22.82 13.78 -15.82
CA GLY A 700 23.27 12.66 -14.99
C GLY A 700 22.53 11.38 -15.38
N LEU A 701 21.21 11.43 -15.41
CA LEU A 701 20.38 10.29 -15.77
C LEU A 701 20.58 9.81 -17.21
N PHE A 702 20.69 10.72 -18.19
CA PHE A 702 21.00 10.32 -19.58
C PHE A 702 22.37 9.67 -19.67
N THR A 703 23.35 10.13 -18.89
CA THR A 703 24.69 9.51 -18.85
C THR A 703 24.61 8.11 -18.25
N TYR A 704 23.92 7.96 -17.11
CA TYR A 704 23.68 6.66 -16.50
C TYR A 704 23.05 5.65 -17.48
N LEU A 705 21.94 6.05 -18.12
CA LEU A 705 21.21 5.21 -19.09
C LEU A 705 22.04 4.88 -20.34
N LYS A 706 23.02 5.73 -20.70
CA LYS A 706 23.96 5.42 -21.76
C LYS A 706 24.96 4.36 -21.35
N ASP A 707 25.52 4.50 -20.15
CA ASP A 707 26.56 3.62 -19.64
C ASP A 707 25.99 2.21 -19.36
N GLU A 708 24.76 2.12 -18.83
CA GLU A 708 24.02 0.86 -18.67
C GLU A 708 23.78 0.13 -20.01
N ALA A 709 23.43 0.85 -21.08
CA ALA A 709 23.22 0.25 -22.40
C ALA A 709 24.52 -0.29 -23.04
N GLN A 710 25.70 0.06 -22.49
CA GLN A 710 27.01 -0.39 -22.96
C GLN A 710 27.64 -1.48 -22.09
N SER A 711 27.10 -1.70 -20.87
CA SER A 711 27.49 -2.76 -19.94
C SER A 711 26.81 -4.08 -20.30
#